data_04e58e1233743e028d2ef79b4a48d7d6
#
_entry.id   04e58e1233743e028d2ef79b4a48d7d6
#
_cell.length_a   1.000
_cell.length_b   1.000
_cell.length_c   1.000
_cell.angle_alpha   90.00
_cell.angle_beta   90.00
_cell.angle_gamma   90.00
#
_symmetry.space_group_name_H-M   'P 1'
#
loop_
_entity.id
_entity.type
_entity.pdbx_description
1 polymer ?
#
loop_
_entity_poly.entity_id
_entity_poly.type
_entity_poly.pdbx_seq_one_letter_code
_entity_poly.pdbx_strand_id
1 'polypeptide(L)'
;MSDKIYEVPAAWKSRAYIDDAKYEDMYARSIKDPNGFWGDEAKRLDWIKKPTKVKNTTYDPHNVSIKWFEDGTLNASYNCVDRHLAKRGDQTAIIWEGDDPKDSRTLTYKQLHADVCRFANVLKARGVKKGDRVTIYMPMIPEAVVALLACARIGAVHSVIFGGFSPDSIAGRLEDCQSTVVVTADEGLRGGRKVPLKANVDAACDKVGGVTSIIVVKRTGAAVNMKAGRDVYYDDIAKTVPADCPCEEMSAEDPLFILYTSGSTGKPKGVLHTTGGYLLYASMTHQYVFDYHDGDVYWCTADVGWVTGHSYIVYGPLANGAISLVFEGVPNYPTTSRFWEVCDKHKVNIIYTAPTAIRALMQGGDGPVKKTSRSSLRLLGSVGEPINPEAWEWYHHVVGDDRCPIVDTWWQTETGGILITPLPGATRLKPGSATRPFFGVIPEIVDAEGKILDGATTGNLCIADSWPGQMRTVYGDHQRFIDTYFKTYPGKYFTGDGCRRDEDGYYWITGRVDDVINVSGHRMGTAEVESALVAHPKVSEAAVVGYPHDIKGQGIYAYVTLMAGEKPTEELRKELVQWVRKEIGPFASPDLIQFSPGLPKTRSGKIMRRILRKIAEDEFGNLGDTSTLADPAVVDDLVNNRQNKKAGAGA
;
A
#
# COMPACT_ATOMS: atom_id res chain seq x y z
N MET A 1 20.69 10.31 12.10
CA MET A 1 19.87 9.11 12.39
C MET A 1 19.67 9.04 13.88
N SER A 2 18.47 8.72 14.35
CA SER A 2 18.20 8.61 15.78
C SER A 2 18.84 7.34 16.32
N ASP A 3 19.71 7.47 17.31
CA ASP A 3 20.29 6.33 18.04
C ASP A 3 19.35 5.80 19.14
N LYS A 4 18.11 6.29 19.16
CA LYS A 4 17.12 5.91 20.15
C LYS A 4 16.62 4.49 19.92
N ILE A 5 16.54 3.74 21.00
CA ILE A 5 15.97 2.40 21.04
C ILE A 5 14.78 2.42 22.00
N TYR A 6 13.66 1.88 21.53
CA TYR A 6 12.46 1.71 22.34
C TYR A 6 12.31 0.24 22.68
N GLU A 7 12.45 -0.08 23.97
CA GLU A 7 12.32 -1.44 24.46
C GLU A 7 10.88 -1.95 24.36
N VAL A 8 10.73 -3.27 24.24
CA VAL A 8 9.41 -3.90 24.26
C VAL A 8 8.81 -3.76 25.66
N PRO A 9 7.64 -3.09 25.81
CA PRO A 9 7.03 -2.97 27.14
C PRO A 9 6.65 -4.34 27.71
N ALA A 10 6.76 -4.50 29.03
CA ALA A 10 6.46 -5.77 29.71
C ALA A 10 5.03 -6.28 29.43
N ALA A 11 4.05 -5.37 29.38
CA ALA A 11 2.67 -5.69 29.04
C ALA A 11 2.52 -6.30 27.64
N TRP A 12 3.34 -5.87 26.70
CA TRP A 12 3.34 -6.41 25.34
C TRP A 12 4.01 -7.78 25.27
N LYS A 13 5.10 -7.99 26.00
CA LYS A 13 5.78 -9.30 26.07
C LYS A 13 4.87 -10.41 26.58
N SER A 14 4.04 -10.10 27.57
CA SER A 14 3.15 -11.10 28.19
C SER A 14 1.86 -11.34 27.39
N ARG A 15 1.44 -10.37 26.61
CA ARG A 15 0.15 -10.39 25.89
C ARG A 15 0.27 -10.87 24.44
N ALA A 16 1.35 -10.49 23.75
CA ALA A 16 1.50 -10.72 22.31
C ALA A 16 1.58 -12.21 21.97
N TYR A 17 1.09 -12.56 20.78
CA TYR A 17 1.26 -13.93 20.25
C TYR A 17 2.71 -14.34 20.13
N ILE A 18 3.59 -13.39 19.81
CA ILE A 18 4.99 -13.62 19.48
C ILE A 18 5.87 -12.75 20.38
N ASP A 19 6.64 -13.37 21.24
CA ASP A 19 7.76 -12.75 21.95
C ASP A 19 9.08 -12.97 21.19
N ASP A 20 10.18 -12.46 21.69
CA ASP A 20 11.46 -12.55 21.00
C ASP A 20 11.96 -14.00 20.85
N ALA A 21 11.82 -14.81 21.88
CA ALA A 21 12.22 -16.23 21.84
C ALA A 21 11.40 -17.00 20.79
N LYS A 22 10.10 -16.76 20.74
CA LYS A 22 9.20 -17.37 19.76
C LYS A 22 9.49 -16.89 18.34
N TYR A 23 9.82 -15.60 18.17
CA TYR A 23 10.24 -15.09 16.88
C TYR A 23 11.48 -15.83 16.36
N GLU A 24 12.53 -15.93 17.18
CA GLU A 24 13.78 -16.61 16.81
C GLU A 24 13.52 -18.08 16.41
N ASP A 25 12.74 -18.80 17.21
CA ASP A 25 12.39 -20.18 16.94
C ASP A 25 11.58 -20.36 15.66
N MET A 26 10.51 -19.58 15.48
CA MET A 26 9.65 -19.65 14.30
C MET A 26 10.39 -19.20 13.04
N TYR A 27 11.18 -18.13 13.12
CA TYR A 27 11.97 -17.68 11.98
C TYR A 27 12.98 -18.74 11.55
N ALA A 28 13.76 -19.27 12.49
CA ALA A 28 14.73 -20.33 12.21
C ALA A 28 14.06 -21.55 11.54
N ARG A 29 12.92 -21.99 12.07
CA ARG A 29 12.15 -23.10 11.50
C ARG A 29 11.63 -22.78 10.09
N SER A 30 11.14 -21.56 9.87
CA SER A 30 10.63 -21.14 8.56
C SER A 30 11.70 -21.17 7.46
N ILE A 31 12.96 -20.97 7.83
CA ILE A 31 14.10 -21.00 6.91
C ILE A 31 14.64 -22.42 6.72
N LYS A 32 14.79 -23.19 7.80
CA LYS A 32 15.37 -24.53 7.77
C LYS A 32 14.42 -25.60 7.22
N ASP A 33 13.13 -25.46 7.51
CA ASP A 33 12.08 -26.40 7.11
C ASP A 33 10.86 -25.65 6.57
N PRO A 34 10.96 -24.98 5.41
CA PRO A 34 9.83 -24.23 4.85
C PRO A 34 8.61 -25.11 4.55
N ASN A 35 8.80 -26.34 4.10
CA ASN A 35 7.67 -27.25 3.86
C ASN A 35 6.91 -27.60 5.14
N GLY A 36 7.62 -27.93 6.21
CA GLY A 36 6.99 -28.22 7.51
C GLY A 36 6.35 -26.97 8.11
N PHE A 37 7.05 -25.85 8.11
CA PHE A 37 6.55 -24.61 8.67
C PHE A 37 5.27 -24.13 7.98
N TRP A 38 5.31 -23.97 6.65
CA TRP A 38 4.16 -23.49 5.89
C TRP A 38 3.04 -24.51 5.78
N GLY A 39 3.37 -25.80 5.81
CA GLY A 39 2.39 -26.87 5.91
C GLY A 39 1.58 -26.82 7.20
N ASP A 40 2.22 -26.49 8.31
CA ASP A 40 1.52 -26.29 9.60
C ASP A 40 0.70 -24.99 9.58
N GLU A 41 1.24 -23.90 9.04
CA GLU A 41 0.51 -22.62 8.94
C GLU A 41 -0.69 -22.70 7.97
N ALA A 42 -0.65 -23.58 6.98
CA ALA A 42 -1.78 -23.83 6.07
C ALA A 42 -3.06 -24.25 6.82
N LYS A 43 -2.93 -24.85 8.02
CA LYS A 43 -4.07 -25.25 8.86
C LYS A 43 -4.89 -24.08 9.36
N ARG A 44 -4.40 -22.84 9.25
CA ARG A 44 -5.18 -21.64 9.60
C ARG A 44 -6.33 -21.33 8.63
N LEU A 45 -6.29 -21.91 7.43
CA LEU A 45 -7.35 -21.77 6.43
C LEU A 45 -8.22 -23.01 6.36
N ASP A 46 -9.46 -22.82 5.94
CA ASP A 46 -10.39 -23.90 5.63
C ASP A 46 -10.22 -24.31 4.17
N TRP A 47 -9.78 -25.55 3.96
CA TRP A 47 -9.57 -26.14 2.66
C TRP A 47 -10.71 -27.08 2.27
N ILE A 48 -11.12 -27.06 1.00
CA ILE A 48 -12.01 -28.07 0.44
C ILE A 48 -11.21 -29.37 0.27
N LYS A 49 -10.05 -29.27 -0.38
CA LYS A 49 -9.05 -30.33 -0.45
C LYS A 49 -7.77 -29.82 0.20
N LYS A 50 -7.31 -30.49 1.26
CA LYS A 50 -6.06 -30.12 1.94
C LYS A 50 -4.86 -30.30 1.01
N PRO A 51 -3.94 -29.32 0.97
CA PRO A 51 -2.73 -29.45 0.17
C PRO A 51 -1.76 -30.47 0.77
N THR A 52 -1.08 -31.21 -0.11
CA THR A 52 0.03 -32.10 0.24
C THR A 52 1.36 -31.56 -0.30
N LYS A 53 1.31 -30.78 -1.38
CA LYS A 53 2.47 -30.07 -1.95
C LYS A 53 2.50 -28.66 -1.42
N VAL A 54 3.48 -28.34 -0.57
CA VAL A 54 3.54 -27.03 0.08
C VAL A 54 4.21 -25.99 -0.81
N LYS A 55 5.47 -26.24 -1.16
CA LYS A 55 6.31 -25.28 -1.90
C LYS A 55 6.87 -25.93 -3.18
N ASN A 56 6.64 -25.29 -4.31
CA ASN A 56 7.21 -25.66 -5.60
C ASN A 56 7.65 -24.38 -6.33
N THR A 57 8.87 -23.94 -6.06
CA THR A 57 9.37 -22.66 -6.54
C THR A 57 10.76 -22.79 -7.13
N THR A 58 11.04 -22.00 -8.14
CA THR A 58 12.39 -21.84 -8.70
C THR A 58 12.63 -20.39 -9.13
N TYR A 59 13.78 -19.87 -8.79
CA TYR A 59 14.29 -18.58 -9.24
C TYR A 59 15.35 -18.73 -10.35
N ASP A 60 15.41 -19.89 -10.98
CA ASP A 60 16.27 -20.08 -12.15
C ASP A 60 15.87 -19.04 -13.22
N PRO A 61 16.80 -18.18 -13.69
CA PRO A 61 16.49 -17.12 -14.66
C PRO A 61 15.87 -17.63 -15.97
N HIS A 62 16.09 -18.90 -16.29
CA HIS A 62 15.53 -19.53 -17.50
C HIS A 62 14.15 -20.16 -17.26
N ASN A 63 13.75 -20.31 -16.00
CA ASN A 63 12.49 -20.97 -15.65
C ASN A 63 11.97 -20.49 -14.27
N VAL A 64 11.72 -19.20 -14.12
CA VAL A 64 11.13 -18.68 -12.89
C VAL A 64 9.69 -19.17 -12.78
N SER A 65 9.40 -19.91 -11.70
CA SER A 65 8.06 -20.45 -11.44
C SER A 65 7.81 -20.46 -9.93
N ILE A 66 6.63 -19.97 -9.54
CA ILE A 66 6.26 -19.81 -8.13
C ILE A 66 4.89 -20.44 -7.92
N LYS A 67 4.86 -21.56 -7.17
CA LYS A 67 3.64 -22.26 -6.80
C LYS A 67 3.68 -22.65 -5.34
N TRP A 68 2.55 -22.42 -4.66
CA TRP A 68 2.38 -22.76 -3.25
C TRP A 68 1.07 -23.48 -3.04
N PHE A 69 1.08 -24.60 -2.32
CA PHE A 69 -0.12 -25.40 -2.02
C PHE A 69 -0.88 -25.82 -3.27
N GLU A 70 -0.17 -26.12 -4.34
CA GLU A 70 -0.73 -26.22 -5.70
C GLU A 70 -1.77 -27.32 -5.90
N ASP A 71 -1.77 -28.34 -5.08
CA ASP A 71 -2.76 -29.43 -5.10
C ASP A 71 -3.91 -29.23 -4.11
N GLY A 72 -3.91 -28.13 -3.36
CA GLY A 72 -5.00 -27.78 -2.47
C GLY A 72 -6.11 -27.00 -3.17
N THR A 73 -7.33 -27.12 -2.69
CA THR A 73 -8.46 -26.32 -3.16
C THR A 73 -9.18 -25.63 -2.02
N LEU A 74 -9.65 -24.43 -2.25
CA LEU A 74 -10.34 -23.59 -1.27
C LEU A 74 -11.12 -22.48 -1.97
N ASN A 75 -11.78 -21.63 -1.17
CA ASN A 75 -12.36 -20.38 -1.66
C ASN A 75 -12.01 -19.25 -0.69
N ALA A 76 -11.54 -18.12 -1.20
CA ALA A 76 -11.15 -16.98 -0.39
C ALA A 76 -12.35 -16.31 0.29
N SER A 77 -13.48 -16.17 -0.41
CA SER A 77 -14.71 -15.62 0.17
C SER A 77 -15.23 -16.51 1.31
N TYR A 78 -15.20 -17.82 1.17
CA TYR A 78 -15.56 -18.74 2.24
C TYR A 78 -14.72 -18.50 3.50
N ASN A 79 -13.43 -18.40 3.35
CA ASN A 79 -12.50 -18.16 4.46
C ASN A 79 -12.68 -16.80 5.12
N CYS A 80 -13.11 -15.79 4.36
CA CYS A 80 -13.35 -14.44 4.90
C CYS A 80 -14.73 -14.24 5.49
N VAL A 81 -15.72 -15.03 5.11
CA VAL A 81 -17.13 -14.79 5.46
C VAL A 81 -17.79 -16.02 6.05
N ASP A 82 -17.99 -17.07 5.25
CA ASP A 82 -18.84 -18.22 5.60
C ASP A 82 -18.36 -18.96 6.86
N ARG A 83 -17.06 -19.20 6.98
CA ARG A 83 -16.50 -19.93 8.12
C ARG A 83 -16.72 -19.24 9.46
N HIS A 84 -17.03 -17.95 9.44
CA HIS A 84 -17.25 -17.16 10.65
C HIS A 84 -18.70 -17.13 11.10
N LEU A 85 -19.65 -17.58 10.27
CA LEU A 85 -21.09 -17.44 10.53
C LEU A 85 -21.54 -18.16 11.78
N ALA A 86 -21.07 -19.37 12.03
CA ALA A 86 -21.47 -20.16 13.18
C ALA A 86 -21.02 -19.55 14.52
N LYS A 87 -19.78 -19.05 14.56
CA LYS A 87 -19.17 -18.51 15.79
C LYS A 87 -19.34 -16.99 15.93
N ARG A 88 -19.36 -16.25 14.82
CA ARG A 88 -19.28 -14.79 14.77
C ARG A 88 -20.36 -14.14 13.90
N GLY A 89 -21.42 -14.85 13.56
CA GLY A 89 -22.43 -14.34 12.64
C GLY A 89 -23.01 -12.98 13.03
N ASP A 90 -23.21 -12.74 14.31
CA ASP A 90 -23.76 -11.49 14.83
C ASP A 90 -22.69 -10.45 15.20
N GLN A 91 -21.39 -10.82 15.09
CA GLN A 91 -20.28 -9.90 15.30
C GLN A 91 -20.18 -8.94 14.12
N THR A 92 -19.83 -7.68 14.39
CA THR A 92 -19.47 -6.70 13.35
C THR A 92 -18.28 -7.21 12.55
N ALA A 93 -18.42 -7.26 11.23
CA ALA A 93 -17.35 -7.52 10.28
C ALA A 93 -16.77 -6.22 9.74
N ILE A 94 -17.63 -5.28 9.38
CA ILE A 94 -17.25 -4.00 8.78
C ILE A 94 -17.89 -2.87 9.56
N ILE A 95 -17.07 -1.88 9.93
CA ILE A 95 -17.51 -0.55 10.32
C ILE A 95 -17.19 0.37 9.15
N TRP A 96 -18.20 1.02 8.59
CA TRP A 96 -17.99 2.04 7.58
C TRP A 96 -18.14 3.42 8.19
N GLU A 97 -17.15 4.26 7.95
CA GLU A 97 -17.17 5.68 8.30
C GLU A 97 -17.14 6.49 7.01
N GLY A 98 -18.18 7.29 6.78
CA GLY A 98 -18.33 8.10 5.58
C GLY A 98 -17.40 9.30 5.54
N ASP A 99 -17.34 9.94 4.39
CA ASP A 99 -16.63 11.23 4.21
C ASP A 99 -17.21 12.31 5.14
N ASP A 100 -18.55 12.39 5.23
CA ASP A 100 -19.23 13.19 6.27
C ASP A 100 -19.17 12.43 7.61
N PRO A 101 -18.71 13.07 8.70
CA PRO A 101 -18.69 12.46 10.03
C PRO A 101 -20.05 11.99 10.57
N LYS A 102 -21.15 12.45 9.99
CA LYS A 102 -22.49 12.02 10.34
C LYS A 102 -22.90 10.67 9.73
N ASP A 103 -22.16 10.25 8.70
CA ASP A 103 -22.45 9.01 7.97
C ASP A 103 -21.60 7.88 8.52
N SER A 104 -22.24 6.86 9.06
CA SER A 104 -21.59 5.61 9.43
C SER A 104 -22.57 4.46 9.35
N ARG A 105 -22.05 3.26 9.17
CA ARG A 105 -22.84 2.04 9.05
C ARG A 105 -22.03 0.84 9.51
N THR A 106 -22.65 -0.16 10.07
CA THR A 106 -22.01 -1.42 10.43
C THR A 106 -22.66 -2.59 9.72
N LEU A 107 -21.86 -3.59 9.37
CA LEU A 107 -22.33 -4.87 8.85
C LEU A 107 -21.81 -5.99 9.75
N THR A 108 -22.73 -6.88 10.16
CA THR A 108 -22.34 -8.15 10.80
C THR A 108 -21.81 -9.14 9.75
N TYR A 109 -21.16 -10.22 10.19
CA TYR A 109 -20.75 -11.29 9.26
C TYR A 109 -21.94 -11.91 8.54
N LYS A 110 -23.11 -12.04 9.18
CA LYS A 110 -24.35 -12.47 8.51
C LYS A 110 -24.78 -11.52 7.41
N GLN A 111 -24.77 -10.23 7.70
CA GLN A 111 -25.15 -9.21 6.71
C GLN A 111 -24.13 -9.15 5.56
N LEU A 112 -22.84 -9.24 5.87
CA LEU A 112 -21.80 -9.31 4.86
C LEU A 112 -21.96 -10.54 3.97
N HIS A 113 -22.24 -11.70 4.54
CA HIS A 113 -22.51 -12.92 3.79
C HIS A 113 -23.69 -12.75 2.82
N ALA A 114 -24.82 -12.22 3.31
CA ALA A 114 -26.00 -11.98 2.48
C ALA A 114 -25.70 -11.01 1.32
N ASP A 115 -24.96 -9.93 1.59
CA ASP A 115 -24.58 -8.95 0.57
C ASP A 115 -23.62 -9.53 -0.45
N VAL A 116 -22.64 -10.31 -0.02
CA VAL A 116 -21.67 -10.98 -0.91
C VAL A 116 -22.37 -12.00 -1.82
N CYS A 117 -23.24 -12.84 -1.27
CA CYS A 117 -23.99 -13.82 -2.07
C CYS A 117 -24.87 -13.14 -3.13
N ARG A 118 -25.57 -12.08 -2.75
CA ARG A 118 -26.42 -11.32 -3.67
C ARG A 118 -25.60 -10.65 -4.76
N PHE A 119 -24.49 -10.00 -4.42
CA PHE A 119 -23.60 -9.36 -5.38
C PHE A 119 -22.99 -10.40 -6.34
N ALA A 120 -22.59 -11.56 -5.82
CA ALA A 120 -22.07 -12.67 -6.63
C ALA A 120 -23.12 -13.13 -7.67
N ASN A 121 -24.39 -13.25 -7.26
CA ASN A 121 -25.49 -13.60 -8.17
C ASN A 121 -25.76 -12.49 -9.20
N VAL A 122 -25.60 -11.23 -8.85
CA VAL A 122 -25.67 -10.11 -9.79
C VAL A 122 -24.57 -10.23 -10.86
N LEU A 123 -23.34 -10.53 -10.46
CA LEU A 123 -22.24 -10.78 -11.39
C LEU A 123 -22.55 -11.92 -12.36
N LYS A 124 -23.05 -13.04 -11.84
CA LYS A 124 -23.49 -14.18 -12.67
C LYS A 124 -24.59 -13.79 -13.64
N ALA A 125 -25.59 -13.03 -13.20
CA ALA A 125 -26.69 -12.54 -14.05
C ALA A 125 -26.20 -11.62 -15.17
N ARG A 126 -25.06 -10.96 -14.96
CA ARG A 126 -24.39 -10.11 -15.99
C ARG A 126 -23.35 -10.88 -16.80
N GLY A 127 -23.33 -12.21 -16.73
CA GLY A 127 -22.52 -13.08 -17.57
C GLY A 127 -21.12 -13.37 -17.05
N VAL A 128 -20.79 -13.02 -15.80
CA VAL A 128 -19.47 -13.32 -15.22
C VAL A 128 -19.36 -14.81 -14.87
N LYS A 129 -18.27 -15.43 -15.31
CA LYS A 129 -17.92 -16.82 -15.07
C LYS A 129 -16.55 -16.92 -14.39
N LYS A 130 -16.26 -18.11 -13.84
CA LYS A 130 -14.93 -18.42 -13.29
C LYS A 130 -13.82 -18.07 -14.31
N GLY A 131 -12.81 -17.34 -13.83
CA GLY A 131 -11.68 -16.89 -14.65
C GLY A 131 -11.91 -15.58 -15.39
N ASP A 132 -13.13 -15.07 -15.47
CA ASP A 132 -13.40 -13.78 -16.06
C ASP A 132 -12.83 -12.66 -15.19
N ARG A 133 -12.39 -11.56 -15.82
CA ARG A 133 -11.90 -10.38 -15.11
C ARG A 133 -13.04 -9.41 -14.93
N VAL A 134 -13.17 -8.89 -13.71
CA VAL A 134 -14.13 -7.85 -13.34
C VAL A 134 -13.36 -6.62 -12.89
N THR A 135 -13.58 -5.50 -13.54
CA THR A 135 -12.98 -4.22 -13.14
C THR A 135 -13.85 -3.56 -12.08
N ILE A 136 -13.24 -3.14 -10.99
CA ILE A 136 -13.91 -2.47 -9.87
C ILE A 136 -13.33 -1.07 -9.72
N TYR A 137 -14.17 -0.06 -9.90
CA TYR A 137 -13.83 1.36 -9.79
C TYR A 137 -14.84 2.03 -8.86
N MET A 138 -14.56 1.96 -7.55
CA MET A 138 -15.52 2.24 -6.49
C MET A 138 -14.95 3.23 -5.46
N PRO A 139 -15.81 4.00 -4.78
CA PRO A 139 -15.40 4.71 -3.58
C PRO A 139 -15.27 3.71 -2.40
N MET A 140 -14.67 4.17 -1.30
CA MET A 140 -14.49 3.37 -0.07
C MET A 140 -15.80 3.25 0.70
N ILE A 141 -16.70 2.43 0.19
CA ILE A 141 -17.98 2.06 0.78
C ILE A 141 -18.02 0.53 0.97
N PRO A 142 -18.92 0.00 1.83
CA PRO A 142 -19.00 -1.45 2.05
C PRO A 142 -19.17 -2.26 0.78
N GLU A 143 -19.88 -1.73 -0.21
CA GLU A 143 -20.13 -2.40 -1.50
C GLU A 143 -18.84 -2.65 -2.29
N ALA A 144 -17.77 -1.88 -2.06
CA ALA A 144 -16.46 -2.15 -2.64
C ALA A 144 -15.86 -3.45 -2.08
N VAL A 145 -15.89 -3.62 -0.78
CA VAL A 145 -15.45 -4.86 -0.11
C VAL A 145 -16.31 -6.05 -0.54
N VAL A 146 -17.61 -5.85 -0.58
CA VAL A 146 -18.58 -6.86 -1.06
C VAL A 146 -18.26 -7.29 -2.48
N ALA A 147 -17.96 -6.36 -3.38
CA ALA A 147 -17.61 -6.65 -4.78
C ALA A 147 -16.34 -7.52 -4.91
N LEU A 148 -15.30 -7.22 -4.14
CA LEU A 148 -14.08 -8.04 -4.12
C LEU A 148 -14.39 -9.48 -3.69
N LEU A 149 -15.11 -9.64 -2.60
CA LEU A 149 -15.46 -10.95 -2.04
C LEU A 149 -16.46 -11.70 -2.93
N ALA A 150 -17.35 -11.00 -3.63
CA ALA A 150 -18.26 -11.60 -4.59
C ALA A 150 -17.52 -12.18 -5.80
N CYS A 151 -16.53 -11.46 -6.31
CA CYS A 151 -15.64 -11.99 -7.36
C CYS A 151 -14.91 -13.25 -6.90
N ALA A 152 -14.30 -13.20 -5.72
CA ALA A 152 -13.61 -14.36 -5.14
C ALA A 152 -14.57 -15.55 -4.96
N ARG A 153 -15.81 -15.29 -4.57
CA ARG A 153 -16.82 -16.33 -4.33
C ARG A 153 -17.14 -17.16 -5.57
N ILE A 154 -17.21 -16.52 -6.73
CA ILE A 154 -17.54 -17.18 -8.00
C ILE A 154 -16.33 -17.53 -8.87
N GLY A 155 -15.12 -17.28 -8.35
CA GLY A 155 -13.88 -17.54 -9.08
C GLY A 155 -13.55 -16.54 -10.16
N ALA A 156 -14.18 -15.37 -10.17
CA ALA A 156 -13.79 -14.25 -11.02
C ALA A 156 -12.54 -13.54 -10.49
N VAL A 157 -11.74 -13.00 -11.40
CA VAL A 157 -10.51 -12.26 -11.08
C VAL A 157 -10.82 -10.78 -11.03
N HIS A 158 -10.71 -10.15 -9.86
CA HIS A 158 -10.97 -8.71 -9.79
C HIS A 158 -9.72 -7.88 -10.13
N SER A 159 -9.97 -6.77 -10.82
CA SER A 159 -9.00 -5.73 -11.14
C SER A 159 -9.53 -4.42 -10.56
N VAL A 160 -9.06 -4.05 -9.38
CA VAL A 160 -9.51 -2.83 -8.70
C VAL A 160 -8.69 -1.64 -9.18
N ILE A 161 -9.38 -0.58 -9.55
CA ILE A 161 -8.79 0.69 -9.96
C ILE A 161 -9.15 1.73 -8.90
N PHE A 162 -8.16 2.45 -8.41
CA PHE A 162 -8.37 3.53 -7.46
C PHE A 162 -9.36 4.56 -7.99
N GLY A 163 -10.41 4.87 -7.20
CA GLY A 163 -11.52 5.75 -7.60
C GLY A 163 -11.13 7.18 -7.95
N GLY A 164 -9.89 7.55 -7.67
CA GLY A 164 -9.32 8.81 -8.08
C GLY A 164 -8.60 8.82 -9.42
N PHE A 165 -8.46 7.69 -10.12
CA PHE A 165 -7.76 7.65 -11.41
C PHE A 165 -8.59 8.23 -12.53
N SER A 166 -7.89 8.72 -13.57
CA SER A 166 -8.46 9.32 -14.76
C SER A 166 -9.11 8.29 -15.71
N PRO A 167 -9.96 8.72 -16.64
CA PRO A 167 -10.49 7.84 -17.69
C PRO A 167 -9.39 7.11 -18.49
N ASP A 168 -8.28 7.76 -18.78
CA ASP A 168 -7.15 7.12 -19.50
C ASP A 168 -6.54 5.97 -18.71
N SER A 169 -6.39 6.13 -17.41
CA SER A 169 -5.91 5.07 -16.51
C SER A 169 -6.87 3.88 -16.46
N ILE A 170 -8.18 4.15 -16.44
CA ILE A 170 -9.21 3.10 -16.49
C ILE A 170 -9.14 2.37 -17.83
N ALA A 171 -9.11 3.11 -18.94
CA ALA A 171 -9.09 2.57 -20.30
C ALA A 171 -7.90 1.62 -20.52
N GLY A 172 -6.69 2.04 -20.11
CA GLY A 172 -5.50 1.20 -20.24
C GLY A 172 -5.59 -0.11 -19.48
N ARG A 173 -6.19 -0.11 -18.30
CA ARG A 173 -6.37 -1.31 -17.48
C ARG A 173 -7.45 -2.24 -18.02
N LEU A 174 -8.56 -1.67 -18.51
CA LEU A 174 -9.61 -2.43 -19.17
C LEU A 174 -9.08 -3.16 -20.41
N GLU A 175 -8.28 -2.48 -21.21
CA GLU A 175 -7.67 -3.05 -22.42
C GLU A 175 -6.69 -4.18 -22.06
N ASP A 176 -5.81 -3.96 -21.10
CA ASP A 176 -4.78 -4.93 -20.72
C ASP A 176 -5.39 -6.24 -20.18
N CYS A 177 -6.35 -6.17 -19.27
CA CYS A 177 -6.96 -7.37 -18.69
C CYS A 177 -8.18 -7.86 -19.46
N GLN A 178 -8.62 -7.16 -20.51
CA GLN A 178 -9.77 -7.52 -21.33
C GLN A 178 -11.06 -7.77 -20.49
N SER A 179 -11.27 -6.92 -19.49
CA SER A 179 -12.46 -6.97 -18.66
C SER A 179 -13.70 -6.56 -19.45
N THR A 180 -14.76 -7.34 -19.34
CA THR A 180 -16.05 -7.09 -20.00
C THR A 180 -17.11 -6.51 -19.07
N VAL A 181 -16.87 -6.60 -17.76
CA VAL A 181 -17.79 -6.12 -16.72
C VAL A 181 -17.07 -5.13 -15.81
N VAL A 182 -17.72 -4.00 -15.55
CA VAL A 182 -17.24 -2.96 -14.64
C VAL A 182 -18.26 -2.78 -13.52
N VAL A 183 -17.77 -2.72 -12.29
CA VAL A 183 -18.53 -2.31 -11.10
C VAL A 183 -18.07 -0.91 -10.71
N THR A 184 -19.01 0.02 -10.60
CA THR A 184 -18.72 1.41 -10.20
C THR A 184 -19.87 1.99 -9.38
N ALA A 185 -19.77 3.24 -8.98
CA ALA A 185 -20.82 4.00 -8.34
C ALA A 185 -21.21 5.21 -9.22
N ASP A 186 -22.35 5.81 -8.90
CA ASP A 186 -22.76 7.06 -9.56
C ASP A 186 -21.71 8.15 -9.36
N GLU A 187 -21.40 8.45 -8.11
CA GLU A 187 -20.35 9.38 -7.70
C GLU A 187 -19.65 8.83 -6.44
N GLY A 188 -18.46 9.35 -6.14
CA GLY A 188 -17.81 9.21 -4.85
C GLY A 188 -17.81 10.53 -4.09
N LEU A 189 -17.59 10.44 -2.77
CA LEU A 189 -17.36 11.60 -1.90
C LEU A 189 -15.96 11.48 -1.31
N ARG A 190 -15.18 12.54 -1.41
CA ARG A 190 -13.82 12.57 -0.87
C ARG A 190 -13.42 13.99 -0.46
N GLY A 191 -13.24 14.22 0.83
CA GLY A 191 -12.88 15.53 1.37
C GLY A 191 -13.92 16.62 1.07
N GLY A 192 -15.21 16.27 1.10
CA GLY A 192 -16.32 17.15 0.78
C GLY A 192 -16.56 17.38 -0.73
N ARG A 193 -15.77 16.71 -1.60
CA ARG A 193 -15.87 16.85 -3.05
C ARG A 193 -16.51 15.62 -3.69
N LYS A 194 -17.27 15.83 -4.75
CA LYS A 194 -17.84 14.76 -5.56
C LYS A 194 -16.85 14.31 -6.62
N VAL A 195 -16.71 12.99 -6.78
CA VAL A 195 -15.90 12.35 -7.82
C VAL A 195 -16.85 11.70 -8.82
N PRO A 196 -16.81 12.08 -10.13
CA PRO A 196 -17.76 11.59 -11.12
C PRO A 196 -17.38 10.19 -11.63
N LEU A 197 -17.56 9.17 -10.81
CA LEU A 197 -17.07 7.81 -11.10
C LEU A 197 -17.70 7.22 -12.35
N LYS A 198 -19.04 7.24 -12.46
CA LYS A 198 -19.75 6.69 -13.63
C LYS A 198 -19.35 7.42 -14.92
N ALA A 199 -19.24 8.74 -14.89
CA ALA A 199 -18.81 9.53 -16.05
C ALA A 199 -17.38 9.18 -16.48
N ASN A 200 -16.47 8.94 -15.53
CA ASN A 200 -15.09 8.51 -15.81
C ASN A 200 -15.06 7.12 -16.47
N VAL A 201 -15.89 6.20 -16.01
CA VAL A 201 -16.03 4.87 -16.61
C VAL A 201 -16.59 4.96 -18.04
N ASP A 202 -17.62 5.79 -18.26
CA ASP A 202 -18.18 6.01 -19.59
C ASP A 202 -17.12 6.56 -20.55
N ALA A 203 -16.37 7.56 -20.14
CA ALA A 203 -15.29 8.12 -20.95
C ALA A 203 -14.19 7.09 -21.27
N ALA A 204 -13.87 6.23 -20.33
CA ALA A 204 -12.92 5.13 -20.56
C ALA A 204 -13.46 4.11 -21.58
N CYS A 205 -14.74 3.74 -21.47
CA CYS A 205 -15.39 2.82 -22.40
C CYS A 205 -15.51 3.38 -23.82
N ASP A 206 -15.59 4.70 -23.98
CA ASP A 206 -15.58 5.36 -25.30
C ASP A 206 -14.19 5.24 -25.98
N LYS A 207 -13.13 5.03 -25.22
CA LYS A 207 -11.76 4.89 -25.73
C LYS A 207 -11.39 3.45 -26.06
N VAL A 208 -11.97 2.49 -25.35
CA VAL A 208 -11.70 1.05 -25.53
C VAL A 208 -13.02 0.30 -25.61
N GLY A 209 -13.12 -0.60 -26.57
CA GLY A 209 -14.27 -1.49 -26.69
C GLY A 209 -14.25 -2.65 -25.72
N GLY A 210 -15.30 -3.47 -25.73
CA GLY A 210 -15.34 -4.75 -25.05
C GLY A 210 -16.10 -4.78 -23.74
N VAL A 211 -16.42 -3.65 -23.13
CA VAL A 211 -17.25 -3.60 -21.91
C VAL A 211 -18.73 -3.78 -22.30
N THR A 212 -19.32 -4.87 -21.85
CA THR A 212 -20.71 -5.25 -22.15
C THR A 212 -21.66 -4.96 -21.00
N SER A 213 -21.17 -4.77 -19.78
CA SER A 213 -21.99 -4.51 -18.62
C SER A 213 -21.29 -3.59 -17.64
N ILE A 214 -22.03 -2.58 -17.17
CA ILE A 214 -21.61 -1.69 -16.07
C ILE A 214 -22.67 -1.78 -14.98
N ILE A 215 -22.26 -2.21 -13.80
CA ILE A 215 -23.10 -2.29 -12.61
C ILE A 215 -22.84 -1.04 -11.77
N VAL A 216 -23.86 -0.24 -11.53
CA VAL A 216 -23.77 1.06 -10.86
C VAL A 216 -24.40 0.99 -9.48
N VAL A 217 -23.59 1.23 -8.45
CA VAL A 217 -24.05 1.39 -7.07
C VAL A 217 -24.41 2.85 -6.83
N LYS A 218 -25.55 3.10 -6.22
CA LYS A 218 -25.97 4.47 -5.85
C LYS A 218 -25.27 4.86 -4.53
N ARG A 219 -24.37 5.84 -4.62
CA ARG A 219 -23.74 6.44 -3.43
C ARG A 219 -24.33 7.80 -3.09
N THR A 220 -24.46 8.69 -4.07
CA THR A 220 -25.01 10.04 -3.88
C THR A 220 -26.44 10.18 -4.38
N GLY A 221 -26.90 9.27 -5.22
CA GLY A 221 -28.20 9.38 -5.89
C GLY A 221 -28.22 10.36 -7.06
N ALA A 222 -27.04 10.84 -7.49
CA ALA A 222 -26.93 11.74 -8.63
C ALA A 222 -27.48 11.11 -9.91
N ALA A 223 -28.07 11.93 -10.77
CA ALA A 223 -28.44 11.51 -12.12
C ALA A 223 -27.17 11.28 -12.94
N VAL A 224 -27.02 10.07 -13.47
CA VAL A 224 -25.91 9.69 -14.33
C VAL A 224 -26.42 9.10 -15.64
N ASN A 225 -25.59 9.15 -16.68
CA ASN A 225 -25.93 8.53 -17.94
C ASN A 225 -26.02 7.00 -17.78
N MET A 226 -27.11 6.40 -18.23
CA MET A 226 -27.33 4.95 -18.18
C MET A 226 -27.65 4.45 -19.59
N LYS A 227 -26.67 3.77 -20.21
CA LYS A 227 -26.84 3.22 -21.56
C LYS A 227 -27.65 1.92 -21.48
N ALA A 228 -28.80 1.91 -22.16
CA ALA A 228 -29.65 0.71 -22.22
C ALA A 228 -28.90 -0.51 -22.79
N GLY A 229 -29.12 -1.67 -22.16
CA GLY A 229 -28.47 -2.94 -22.55
C GLY A 229 -27.08 -3.16 -21.97
N ARG A 230 -26.37 -2.09 -21.59
CA ARG A 230 -25.05 -2.16 -20.96
C ARG A 230 -25.11 -1.88 -19.45
N ASP A 231 -25.75 -0.80 -19.06
CA ASP A 231 -25.71 -0.25 -17.72
C ASP A 231 -26.94 -0.68 -16.91
N VAL A 232 -26.71 -1.08 -15.66
CA VAL A 232 -27.78 -1.41 -14.70
C VAL A 232 -27.44 -0.85 -13.32
N TYR A 233 -28.47 -0.39 -12.62
CA TYR A 233 -28.31 -0.09 -11.20
C TYR A 233 -28.27 -1.39 -10.37
N TYR A 234 -27.31 -1.46 -9.47
CA TYR A 234 -27.16 -2.62 -8.60
C TYR A 234 -28.46 -2.94 -7.85
N ASP A 235 -29.11 -1.94 -7.26
CA ASP A 235 -30.33 -2.14 -6.47
C ASP A 235 -31.48 -2.77 -7.28
N ASP A 236 -31.56 -2.45 -8.56
CA ASP A 236 -32.63 -2.98 -9.43
C ASP A 236 -32.39 -4.45 -9.77
N ILE A 237 -31.18 -4.78 -10.18
CA ILE A 237 -30.83 -6.17 -10.53
C ILE A 237 -30.73 -7.08 -9.31
N ALA A 238 -30.27 -6.56 -8.16
CA ALA A 238 -30.17 -7.31 -6.91
C ALA A 238 -31.51 -7.89 -6.43
N LYS A 239 -32.63 -7.22 -6.74
CA LYS A 239 -33.99 -7.70 -6.40
C LYS A 239 -34.42 -8.90 -7.25
N THR A 240 -33.75 -9.19 -8.33
CA THR A 240 -34.13 -10.23 -9.30
C THR A 240 -33.33 -11.51 -9.15
N VAL A 241 -32.33 -11.54 -8.28
CA VAL A 241 -31.42 -12.67 -8.09
C VAL A 241 -31.62 -13.36 -6.74
N PRO A 242 -31.26 -14.67 -6.62
CA PRO A 242 -31.28 -15.35 -5.34
C PRO A 242 -30.39 -14.73 -4.28
N ALA A 243 -30.71 -14.97 -3.02
CA ALA A 243 -29.92 -14.51 -1.87
C ALA A 243 -28.82 -15.51 -1.47
N ASP A 244 -28.82 -16.70 -2.01
CA ASP A 244 -27.82 -17.73 -1.76
C ASP A 244 -26.93 -17.95 -2.98
N CYS A 245 -25.64 -18.08 -2.73
CA CYS A 245 -24.63 -18.36 -3.76
C CYS A 245 -23.52 -19.22 -3.17
N PRO A 246 -23.48 -20.53 -3.49
CA PRO A 246 -22.40 -21.40 -3.06
C PRO A 246 -21.04 -20.91 -3.55
N CYS A 247 -20.00 -21.17 -2.76
CA CYS A 247 -18.63 -20.83 -3.15
C CYS A 247 -18.11 -21.79 -4.23
N GLU A 248 -17.47 -21.23 -5.24
CA GLU A 248 -16.74 -21.98 -6.26
C GLU A 248 -15.51 -22.65 -5.65
N GLU A 249 -15.27 -23.91 -5.98
CA GLU A 249 -14.02 -24.60 -5.63
C GLU A 249 -12.88 -24.07 -6.49
N MET A 250 -11.86 -23.48 -5.85
CA MET A 250 -10.70 -22.88 -6.51
C MET A 250 -9.44 -23.66 -6.18
N SER A 251 -8.55 -23.84 -7.16
CA SER A 251 -7.18 -24.24 -6.88
C SER A 251 -6.47 -23.13 -6.08
N ALA A 252 -5.56 -23.52 -5.20
CA ALA A 252 -4.71 -22.53 -4.51
C ALA A 252 -3.95 -21.62 -5.49
N GLU A 253 -3.63 -22.10 -6.69
CA GLU A 253 -2.94 -21.33 -7.73
C GLU A 253 -3.89 -20.70 -8.76
N ASP A 254 -5.20 -20.78 -8.58
CA ASP A 254 -6.12 -19.99 -9.40
C ASP A 254 -5.98 -18.50 -9.10
N PRO A 255 -5.99 -17.65 -10.12
CA PRO A 255 -5.92 -16.19 -9.93
C PRO A 255 -7.01 -15.67 -9.02
N LEU A 256 -6.62 -14.78 -8.09
CA LEU A 256 -7.53 -14.06 -7.22
C LEU A 256 -7.76 -12.63 -7.71
N PHE A 257 -6.67 -11.92 -7.98
CA PHE A 257 -6.76 -10.57 -8.50
C PHE A 257 -5.54 -10.14 -9.33
N ILE A 258 -5.77 -9.10 -10.10
CA ILE A 258 -4.75 -8.36 -10.83
C ILE A 258 -4.74 -6.94 -10.26
N LEU A 259 -3.57 -6.45 -9.90
CA LEU A 259 -3.41 -5.06 -9.44
C LEU A 259 -2.27 -4.39 -10.21
N TYR A 260 -2.58 -3.28 -10.87
CA TYR A 260 -1.64 -2.58 -11.71
C TYR A 260 -0.73 -1.66 -10.91
N THR A 261 0.57 -1.77 -11.16
CA THR A 261 1.58 -0.86 -10.61
C THR A 261 2.10 0.06 -11.70
N SER A 262 2.38 1.32 -11.34
CA SER A 262 3.10 2.23 -12.20
C SER A 262 4.56 1.78 -12.32
N GLY A 263 5.03 1.53 -13.56
CA GLY A 263 6.43 1.29 -13.84
C GLY A 263 7.21 2.61 -13.98
N SER A 264 8.51 2.58 -13.73
CA SER A 264 9.41 3.71 -14.01
C SER A 264 9.51 4.00 -15.50
N THR A 265 9.24 3.01 -16.34
CA THR A 265 9.29 3.09 -17.80
C THR A 265 8.09 2.36 -18.39
N GLY A 266 7.15 3.09 -18.96
CA GLY A 266 6.15 2.53 -19.84
C GLY A 266 4.83 2.09 -19.21
N LYS A 267 4.19 1.13 -19.83
CA LYS A 267 2.86 0.61 -19.54
C LYS A 267 2.77 0.01 -18.12
N PRO A 268 1.71 0.26 -17.35
CA PRO A 268 1.51 -0.38 -16.04
C PRO A 268 1.61 -1.91 -16.12
N LYS A 269 2.13 -2.52 -15.05
CA LYS A 269 2.24 -3.98 -14.91
C LYS A 269 1.04 -4.51 -14.13
N GLY A 270 0.34 -5.49 -14.67
CA GLY A 270 -0.70 -6.22 -13.95
C GLY A 270 -0.08 -7.28 -13.03
N VAL A 271 0.11 -6.95 -11.76
CA VAL A 271 0.60 -7.90 -10.76
C VAL A 271 -0.48 -8.93 -10.47
N LEU A 272 -0.19 -10.20 -10.72
CA LEU A 272 -1.12 -11.30 -10.52
C LEU A 272 -0.84 -12.03 -9.21
N HIS A 273 -1.84 -12.08 -8.33
CA HIS A 273 -1.83 -12.90 -7.12
C HIS A 273 -2.83 -14.06 -7.25
N THR A 274 -2.44 -15.20 -6.69
CA THR A 274 -3.27 -16.41 -6.65
C THR A 274 -3.88 -16.62 -5.26
N THR A 275 -4.77 -17.59 -5.13
CA THR A 275 -5.74 -17.63 -4.03
C THR A 275 -5.16 -18.12 -2.69
N GLY A 276 -4.49 -19.28 -2.69
CA GLY A 276 -4.17 -19.98 -1.43
C GLY A 276 -3.03 -19.34 -0.64
N GLY A 277 -1.85 -19.25 -1.25
CA GLY A 277 -0.66 -18.73 -0.59
C GLY A 277 -0.80 -17.27 -0.19
N TYR A 278 -1.42 -16.46 -1.04
CA TYR A 278 -1.72 -15.06 -0.74
C TYR A 278 -2.61 -14.92 0.50
N LEU A 279 -3.73 -15.65 0.53
CA LEU A 279 -4.68 -15.56 1.65
C LEU A 279 -4.06 -16.01 2.96
N LEU A 280 -3.29 -17.11 2.92
CA LEU A 280 -2.54 -17.59 4.07
C LEU A 280 -1.60 -16.51 4.62
N TYR A 281 -0.79 -15.94 3.73
CA TYR A 281 0.22 -14.95 4.10
C TYR A 281 -0.42 -13.66 4.62
N ALA A 282 -1.46 -13.16 3.97
CA ALA A 282 -2.18 -11.97 4.41
C ALA A 282 -2.83 -12.17 5.78
N SER A 283 -3.46 -13.32 6.03
CA SER A 283 -4.06 -13.63 7.33
C SER A 283 -3.03 -13.75 8.45
N MET A 284 -1.91 -14.41 8.16
CA MET A 284 -0.83 -14.63 9.13
C MET A 284 -0.13 -13.32 9.51
N THR A 285 0.22 -12.51 8.52
CA THR A 285 0.87 -11.21 8.77
C THR A 285 -0.06 -10.25 9.48
N HIS A 286 -1.33 -10.20 9.11
CA HIS A 286 -2.32 -9.39 9.82
C HIS A 286 -2.40 -9.79 11.31
N GLN A 287 -2.49 -11.06 11.61
CA GLN A 287 -2.59 -11.53 13.00
C GLN A 287 -1.34 -11.19 13.81
N TYR A 288 -0.15 -11.50 13.31
CA TYR A 288 1.09 -11.41 14.08
C TYR A 288 1.72 -10.02 14.07
N VAL A 289 1.67 -9.30 12.95
CA VAL A 289 2.24 -7.94 12.88
C VAL A 289 1.42 -6.96 13.70
N PHE A 290 0.10 -7.05 13.61
CA PHE A 290 -0.80 -6.17 14.36
C PHE A 290 -1.21 -6.75 15.72
N ASP A 291 -0.73 -7.94 16.05
CA ASP A 291 -1.12 -8.64 17.28
C ASP A 291 -2.64 -8.59 17.48
N TYR A 292 -3.37 -8.93 16.42
CA TYR A 292 -4.82 -8.83 16.39
C TYR A 292 -5.44 -9.90 17.28
N HIS A 293 -6.26 -9.49 18.24
CA HIS A 293 -7.05 -10.37 19.11
C HIS A 293 -8.53 -10.19 18.82
N ASP A 294 -9.31 -11.25 19.07
CA ASP A 294 -10.76 -11.25 18.88
C ASP A 294 -11.41 -10.04 19.56
N GLY A 295 -12.24 -9.32 18.81
CA GLY A 295 -12.94 -8.14 19.30
C GLY A 295 -12.18 -6.82 19.14
N ASP A 296 -10.91 -6.85 18.77
CA ASP A 296 -10.18 -5.62 18.42
C ASP A 296 -10.82 -4.94 17.22
N VAL A 297 -10.94 -3.63 17.28
CA VAL A 297 -11.31 -2.80 16.13
C VAL A 297 -10.04 -2.39 15.41
N TYR A 298 -9.90 -2.87 14.19
CA TYR A 298 -8.75 -2.65 13.33
C TYR A 298 -9.11 -1.69 12.20
N TRP A 299 -8.28 -0.67 12.01
CA TRP A 299 -8.46 0.33 10.97
C TRP A 299 -7.21 0.49 10.13
N CYS A 300 -7.30 0.13 8.86
CA CYS A 300 -6.33 0.48 7.84
C CYS A 300 -6.91 1.64 7.01
N THR A 301 -6.17 2.75 6.94
CA THR A 301 -6.64 3.98 6.26
C THR A 301 -6.45 3.95 4.75
N ALA A 302 -5.91 2.87 4.20
CA ALA A 302 -5.69 2.73 2.77
C ALA A 302 -7.01 2.59 1.98
N ASP A 303 -6.87 2.55 0.67
CA ASP A 303 -7.96 2.33 -0.28
C ASP A 303 -7.83 0.93 -0.89
N VAL A 304 -8.96 0.29 -1.21
CA VAL A 304 -8.95 -1.02 -1.89
C VAL A 304 -8.36 -0.96 -3.30
N GLY A 305 -8.20 0.22 -3.87
CA GLY A 305 -7.45 0.44 -5.12
C GLY A 305 -5.95 0.18 -5.01
N TRP A 306 -5.44 -0.08 -3.81
CA TRP A 306 -4.04 -0.42 -3.53
C TRP A 306 -3.92 -1.79 -2.88
N VAL A 307 -2.75 -2.40 -2.97
CA VAL A 307 -2.52 -3.73 -2.36
C VAL A 307 -2.72 -3.70 -0.85
N THR A 308 -2.42 -2.60 -0.19
CA THR A 308 -2.64 -2.45 1.26
C THR A 308 -4.12 -2.63 1.60
N GLY A 309 -5.02 -2.09 0.79
CA GLY A 309 -6.46 -2.29 0.96
C GLY A 309 -6.90 -3.74 0.70
N HIS A 310 -6.33 -4.39 -0.31
CA HIS A 310 -6.61 -5.82 -0.56
C HIS A 310 -6.19 -6.68 0.63
N SER A 311 -4.94 -6.58 1.03
CA SER A 311 -4.35 -7.48 2.03
C SER A 311 -4.78 -7.14 3.45
N TYR A 312 -4.93 -5.84 3.79
CA TYR A 312 -5.09 -5.40 5.17
C TYR A 312 -6.34 -4.56 5.45
N ILE A 313 -7.28 -4.46 4.51
CA ILE A 313 -8.67 -4.08 4.78
C ILE A 313 -9.58 -5.29 4.59
N VAL A 314 -9.38 -6.06 3.51
CA VAL A 314 -10.30 -7.12 3.08
C VAL A 314 -9.78 -8.50 3.50
N TYR A 315 -8.80 -9.05 2.80
CA TYR A 315 -8.48 -10.48 2.90
C TYR A 315 -7.84 -10.89 4.22
N GLY A 316 -6.81 -10.19 4.68
CA GLY A 316 -6.14 -10.53 5.93
C GLY A 316 -7.06 -10.41 7.15
N PRO A 317 -7.65 -9.22 7.38
CA PRO A 317 -8.55 -9.02 8.52
C PRO A 317 -9.76 -9.96 8.53
N LEU A 318 -10.47 -10.07 7.42
CA LEU A 318 -11.69 -10.87 7.35
C LEU A 318 -11.40 -12.38 7.43
N ALA A 319 -10.28 -12.86 6.88
CA ALA A 319 -9.86 -14.25 7.09
C ALA A 319 -9.67 -14.57 8.58
N ASN A 320 -9.28 -13.59 9.38
CA ASN A 320 -9.10 -13.71 10.83
C ASN A 320 -10.38 -13.45 11.64
N GLY A 321 -11.52 -13.24 11.00
CA GLY A 321 -12.76 -12.90 11.68
C GLY A 321 -12.73 -11.54 12.39
N ALA A 322 -11.96 -10.61 11.85
CA ALA A 322 -11.74 -9.29 12.44
C ALA A 322 -12.91 -8.33 12.25
N ILE A 323 -12.87 -7.25 13.01
CA ILE A 323 -13.69 -6.05 12.80
C ILE A 323 -12.82 -5.07 12.00
N SER A 324 -13.13 -4.88 10.73
CA SER A 324 -12.37 -4.03 9.82
C SER A 324 -13.11 -2.72 9.56
N LEU A 325 -12.46 -1.59 9.86
CA LEU A 325 -13.02 -0.27 9.60
C LEU A 325 -12.64 0.18 8.18
N VAL A 326 -13.65 0.58 7.42
CA VAL A 326 -13.55 1.08 6.05
C VAL A 326 -13.85 2.58 6.07
N PHE A 327 -12.90 3.40 5.66
CA PHE A 327 -12.98 4.85 5.74
C PHE A 327 -13.05 5.47 4.35
N GLU A 328 -14.13 6.20 4.08
CA GLU A 328 -14.36 6.88 2.79
C GLU A 328 -13.62 8.23 2.69
N GLY A 329 -13.34 8.85 3.82
CA GLY A 329 -12.86 10.22 3.90
C GLY A 329 -11.35 10.39 3.67
N VAL A 330 -10.87 11.55 4.08
CA VAL A 330 -9.45 11.94 4.05
C VAL A 330 -9.01 12.40 5.43
N PRO A 331 -7.69 12.46 5.71
CA PRO A 331 -7.18 12.75 7.06
C PRO A 331 -7.57 14.12 7.62
N ASN A 332 -7.74 15.11 6.75
CA ASN A 332 -7.89 16.53 7.11
C ASN A 332 -9.27 17.13 6.82
N TYR A 333 -10.28 16.33 6.58
CA TYR A 333 -11.64 16.79 6.32
C TYR A 333 -12.63 16.14 7.30
N PRO A 334 -13.55 16.91 7.90
CA PRO A 334 -13.68 18.38 7.82
C PRO A 334 -12.59 19.15 8.57
N THR A 335 -11.86 18.51 9.46
CA THR A 335 -10.75 19.10 10.21
C THR A 335 -9.57 18.14 10.33
N THR A 336 -8.42 18.65 10.75
CA THR A 336 -7.21 17.85 11.01
C THR A 336 -7.31 16.91 12.21
N SER A 337 -8.40 16.95 12.96
CA SER A 337 -8.72 15.99 14.04
C SER A 337 -9.42 14.72 13.53
N ARG A 338 -9.77 14.66 12.26
CA ARG A 338 -10.66 13.63 11.68
C ARG A 338 -10.25 12.20 12.02
N PHE A 339 -9.00 11.83 11.82
CA PHE A 339 -8.52 10.48 12.14
C PHE A 339 -8.71 10.13 13.61
N TRP A 340 -8.39 11.06 14.48
CA TRP A 340 -8.41 10.83 15.93
C TRP A 340 -9.84 10.81 16.48
N GLU A 341 -10.74 11.58 15.89
CA GLU A 341 -12.18 11.52 16.18
C GLU A 341 -12.78 10.17 15.74
N VAL A 342 -12.35 9.62 14.61
CA VAL A 342 -12.74 8.27 14.17
C VAL A 342 -12.26 7.21 15.18
N CYS A 343 -11.03 7.34 15.66
CA CYS A 343 -10.49 6.43 16.69
C CYS A 343 -11.35 6.44 17.95
N ASP A 344 -11.76 7.61 18.42
CA ASP A 344 -12.60 7.73 19.62
C ASP A 344 -14.04 7.24 19.37
N LYS A 345 -14.63 7.60 18.23
CA LYS A 345 -15.99 7.23 17.85
C LYS A 345 -16.18 5.72 17.79
N HIS A 346 -15.25 5.01 17.17
CA HIS A 346 -15.35 3.57 16.93
C HIS A 346 -14.51 2.73 17.87
N LYS A 347 -13.85 3.34 18.85
CA LYS A 347 -12.97 2.64 19.80
C LYS A 347 -11.89 1.81 19.11
N VAL A 348 -11.21 2.42 18.15
CA VAL A 348 -10.16 1.78 17.35
C VAL A 348 -9.00 1.37 18.25
N ASN A 349 -8.56 0.13 18.13
CA ASN A 349 -7.43 -0.43 18.88
C ASN A 349 -6.13 -0.39 18.07
N ILE A 350 -6.23 -0.57 16.76
CA ILE A 350 -5.10 -0.66 15.84
C ILE A 350 -5.35 0.27 14.66
N ILE A 351 -4.42 1.19 14.40
CA ILE A 351 -4.45 2.03 13.20
C ILE A 351 -3.23 1.75 12.33
N TYR A 352 -3.45 1.60 11.03
CA TYR A 352 -2.43 1.36 10.01
C TYR A 352 -2.55 2.40 8.91
N THR A 353 -1.57 3.30 8.83
CA THR A 353 -1.63 4.45 7.92
C THR A 353 -0.29 4.76 7.26
N ALA A 354 -0.27 5.71 6.34
CA ALA A 354 0.92 6.05 5.57
C ALA A 354 1.69 7.24 6.19
N PRO A 355 3.02 7.28 6.08
CA PRO A 355 3.83 8.42 6.52
C PRO A 355 3.40 9.76 5.95
N THR A 356 2.94 9.80 4.70
CA THR A 356 2.39 11.01 4.06
C THR A 356 1.21 11.59 4.85
N ALA A 357 0.28 10.74 5.32
CA ALA A 357 -0.83 11.19 6.16
C ALA A 357 -0.34 11.70 7.51
N ILE A 358 0.62 11.00 8.12
CA ILE A 358 1.21 11.39 9.40
C ILE A 358 1.89 12.76 9.29
N ARG A 359 2.71 12.98 8.28
CA ARG A 359 3.38 14.26 8.04
C ARG A 359 2.38 15.40 7.78
N ALA A 360 1.36 15.15 6.99
CA ALA A 360 0.31 16.15 6.74
C ALA A 360 -0.41 16.55 8.03
N LEU A 361 -0.64 15.61 8.94
CA LEU A 361 -1.27 15.88 10.24
C LEU A 361 -0.32 16.56 11.23
N MET A 362 0.97 16.26 11.18
CA MET A 362 2.00 16.97 11.95
C MET A 362 1.99 18.48 11.67
N GLN A 363 1.75 18.88 10.43
CA GLN A 363 1.68 20.30 10.06
C GLN A 363 0.65 21.08 10.88
N GLY A 364 -0.45 20.44 11.25
CA GLY A 364 -1.50 21.03 12.08
C GLY A 364 -1.12 21.17 13.56
N GLY A 365 0.07 20.68 13.95
CA GLY A 365 0.53 20.67 15.34
C GLY A 365 -0.16 19.61 16.20
N ASP A 366 0.10 19.64 17.50
CA ASP A 366 -0.40 18.66 18.46
C ASP A 366 -1.85 18.89 18.88
N GLY A 367 -2.33 20.14 18.77
CA GLY A 367 -3.65 20.55 19.26
C GLY A 367 -4.80 19.68 18.76
N PRO A 368 -4.92 19.45 17.43
CA PRO A 368 -5.99 18.61 16.89
C PRO A 368 -5.97 17.17 17.42
N VAL A 369 -4.80 16.61 17.69
CA VAL A 369 -4.64 15.28 18.27
C VAL A 369 -5.08 15.28 19.74
N LYS A 370 -4.61 16.25 20.51
CA LYS A 370 -4.86 16.35 21.96
C LYS A 370 -6.32 16.68 22.31
N LYS A 371 -7.15 17.09 21.34
CA LYS A 371 -8.59 17.23 21.52
C LYS A 371 -9.32 15.90 21.71
N THR A 372 -8.67 14.78 21.37
CA THR A 372 -9.21 13.43 21.43
C THR A 372 -8.49 12.62 22.50
N SER A 373 -9.15 11.60 23.03
CA SER A 373 -8.53 10.74 24.04
C SER A 373 -7.64 9.65 23.45
N ARG A 374 -8.05 9.07 22.32
CA ARG A 374 -7.40 7.93 21.68
C ARG A 374 -7.03 6.80 22.65
N SER A 375 -7.79 6.72 23.75
CA SER A 375 -7.50 5.79 24.85
C SER A 375 -7.65 4.33 24.45
N SER A 376 -8.43 4.06 23.42
CA SER A 376 -8.62 2.70 22.86
C SER A 376 -7.42 2.25 22.01
N LEU A 377 -6.63 3.16 21.45
CA LEU A 377 -5.47 2.80 20.64
C LEU A 377 -4.43 2.06 21.49
N ARG A 378 -3.95 0.93 20.97
CA ARG A 378 -2.87 0.14 21.55
C ARG A 378 -1.70 -0.09 20.61
N LEU A 379 -1.91 -0.04 19.28
CA LEU A 379 -0.90 -0.27 18.27
C LEU A 379 -1.05 0.71 17.12
N LEU A 380 0.07 1.25 16.66
CA LEU A 380 0.18 2.11 15.49
C LEU A 380 0.97 1.38 14.40
N GLY A 381 0.59 1.58 13.15
CA GLY A 381 1.32 1.01 12.02
C GLY A 381 1.59 2.06 10.94
N SER A 382 2.65 1.82 10.17
CA SER A 382 3.08 2.65 9.06
C SER A 382 3.38 1.83 7.82
N VAL A 383 2.95 2.31 6.66
CA VAL A 383 3.03 1.59 5.39
C VAL A 383 3.17 2.53 4.19
N GLY A 384 3.80 2.03 3.15
CA GLY A 384 3.79 2.61 1.80
C GLY A 384 5.07 3.33 1.40
N GLU A 385 5.78 3.88 2.36
CA GLU A 385 7.09 4.53 2.18
C GLU A 385 7.88 4.49 3.49
N PRO A 386 9.21 4.71 3.45
CA PRO A 386 9.97 4.87 4.69
C PRO A 386 9.45 6.06 5.51
N ILE A 387 9.27 5.84 6.80
CA ILE A 387 8.92 6.93 7.72
C ILE A 387 10.20 7.55 8.28
N ASN A 388 10.30 8.88 8.21
CA ASN A 388 11.43 9.57 8.80
C ASN A 388 11.34 9.57 10.34
N PRO A 389 12.47 9.59 11.07
CA PRO A 389 12.48 9.48 12.54
C PRO A 389 11.62 10.51 13.24
N GLU A 390 11.55 11.76 12.78
CA GLU A 390 10.74 12.81 13.40
C GLU A 390 9.25 12.52 13.31
N ALA A 391 8.77 12.06 12.17
CA ALA A 391 7.37 11.66 11.99
C ALA A 391 7.05 10.43 12.84
N TRP A 392 7.98 9.47 12.92
CA TRP A 392 7.86 8.29 13.77
C TRP A 392 7.74 8.68 15.25
N GLU A 393 8.62 9.57 15.72
CA GLU A 393 8.62 10.07 17.10
C GLU A 393 7.34 10.85 17.42
N TRP A 394 6.89 11.73 16.53
CA TRP A 394 5.63 12.42 16.69
C TRP A 394 4.44 11.46 16.76
N TYR A 395 4.43 10.46 15.90
CA TYR A 395 3.41 9.41 15.88
C TYR A 395 3.37 8.66 17.21
N HIS A 396 4.54 8.28 17.72
CA HIS A 396 4.66 7.57 18.99
C HIS A 396 4.27 8.44 20.20
N HIS A 397 4.85 9.63 20.30
CA HIS A 397 4.69 10.50 21.48
C HIS A 397 3.33 11.21 21.51
N VAL A 398 2.89 11.76 20.39
CA VAL A 398 1.70 12.60 20.33
C VAL A 398 0.45 11.76 20.06
N VAL A 399 0.45 10.93 19.04
CA VAL A 399 -0.70 10.08 18.70
C VAL A 399 -0.81 8.88 19.64
N GLY A 400 0.27 8.20 19.89
CA GLY A 400 0.35 7.01 20.73
C GLY A 400 0.44 7.26 22.23
N ASP A 401 0.55 8.51 22.66
CA ASP A 401 0.70 8.90 24.09
C ASP A 401 1.81 8.11 24.80
N ASP A 402 2.92 7.86 24.15
CA ASP A 402 4.08 7.08 24.64
C ASP A 402 3.78 5.63 25.01
N ARG A 403 2.59 5.11 24.78
CA ARG A 403 2.18 3.74 25.18
C ARG A 403 1.96 2.78 24.01
N CYS A 404 1.79 3.29 22.79
CA CYS A 404 1.53 2.46 21.62
C CYS A 404 2.83 2.20 20.86
N PRO A 405 3.28 0.95 20.72
CA PRO A 405 4.37 0.63 19.80
C PRO A 405 3.96 0.92 18.36
N ILE A 406 4.96 1.10 17.50
CA ILE A 406 4.77 1.31 16.07
C ILE A 406 5.32 0.10 15.32
N VAL A 407 4.52 -0.45 14.42
CA VAL A 407 4.98 -1.40 13.43
C VAL A 407 5.20 -0.67 12.11
N ASP A 408 6.46 -0.46 11.79
CA ASP A 408 6.91 0.17 10.55
C ASP A 408 7.19 -0.93 9.54
N THR A 409 6.32 -1.08 8.54
CA THR A 409 6.31 -2.23 7.67
C THR A 409 6.87 -1.90 6.29
N TRP A 410 7.72 -2.79 5.76
CA TRP A 410 8.14 -2.73 4.39
C TRP A 410 7.60 -3.92 3.59
N TRP A 411 6.99 -3.62 2.47
CA TRP A 411 6.49 -4.58 1.49
C TRP A 411 6.02 -3.86 0.22
N GLN A 412 5.57 -4.61 -0.76
CA GLN A 412 5.22 -4.11 -2.09
C GLN A 412 3.93 -4.76 -2.58
N THR A 413 3.34 -4.22 -3.65
CA THR A 413 2.24 -4.88 -4.38
C THR A 413 2.66 -6.30 -4.79
N GLU A 414 3.87 -6.44 -5.27
CA GLU A 414 4.48 -7.69 -5.72
C GLU A 414 4.61 -8.74 -4.61
N THR A 415 4.77 -8.30 -3.38
CA THR A 415 4.98 -9.23 -2.26
C THR A 415 3.69 -9.75 -1.63
N GLY A 416 2.55 -9.11 -1.92
CA GLY A 416 1.23 -9.52 -1.43
C GLY A 416 0.98 -9.28 0.05
N GLY A 417 2.04 -9.19 0.84
CA GLY A 417 2.00 -8.94 2.27
C GLY A 417 3.33 -8.46 2.82
N ILE A 418 3.36 -8.18 4.10
CA ILE A 418 4.48 -7.57 4.83
C ILE A 418 5.67 -8.52 4.87
N LEU A 419 6.86 -8.04 4.48
CA LEU A 419 8.10 -8.83 4.46
C LEU A 419 9.08 -8.47 5.57
N ILE A 420 9.26 -7.18 5.87
CA ILE A 420 10.19 -6.72 6.91
C ILE A 420 9.42 -5.80 7.85
N THR A 421 9.46 -6.09 9.15
CA THR A 421 8.58 -5.46 10.12
C THR A 421 9.01 -5.76 11.55
N PRO A 422 8.80 -4.87 12.51
CA PRO A 422 8.80 -5.26 13.91
C PRO A 422 7.56 -6.11 14.24
N LEU A 423 7.69 -6.96 15.25
CA LEU A 423 6.56 -7.61 15.92
C LEU A 423 6.44 -6.99 17.32
N PRO A 424 5.26 -6.49 17.72
CA PRO A 424 5.16 -5.59 18.86
C PRO A 424 5.55 -6.21 20.22
N GLY A 425 5.45 -7.53 20.35
CA GLY A 425 5.86 -8.25 21.56
C GLY A 425 7.29 -8.77 21.55
N ALA A 426 8.01 -8.65 20.43
CA ALA A 426 9.30 -9.28 20.20
C ALA A 426 10.43 -8.29 19.91
N THR A 427 10.15 -7.24 19.16
CA THR A 427 11.19 -6.42 18.52
C THR A 427 11.37 -5.09 19.23
N ARG A 428 12.60 -4.77 19.64
CA ARG A 428 12.98 -3.40 20.04
C ARG A 428 12.88 -2.49 18.83
N LEU A 429 12.36 -1.29 19.02
CA LEU A 429 12.08 -0.36 17.92
C LEU A 429 13.19 0.67 17.78
N LYS A 430 13.51 1.00 16.54
CA LYS A 430 14.36 2.12 16.16
C LYS A 430 13.57 3.03 15.20
N PRO A 431 13.37 4.31 15.53
CA PRO A 431 12.62 5.22 14.66
C PRO A 431 13.11 5.23 13.22
N GLY A 432 12.25 4.83 12.29
CA GLY A 432 12.55 4.78 10.86
C GLY A 432 13.08 3.45 10.33
N SER A 433 13.28 2.45 11.19
CA SER A 433 13.69 1.11 10.76
C SER A 433 12.50 0.15 10.60
N ALA A 434 12.47 -0.58 9.48
CA ALA A 434 11.56 -1.71 9.30
C ALA A 434 11.99 -2.95 10.11
N THR A 435 13.15 -2.96 10.67
CA THR A 435 13.73 -3.90 11.62
C THR A 435 14.09 -5.28 11.07
N ARG A 436 13.26 -6.31 11.28
CA ARG A 436 13.62 -7.70 11.02
C ARG A 436 12.72 -8.37 9.98
N PRO A 437 13.21 -9.39 9.26
CA PRO A 437 12.37 -10.11 8.31
C PRO A 437 11.26 -10.90 9.01
N PHE A 438 10.10 -10.96 8.37
CA PHE A 438 9.01 -11.85 8.77
C PHE A 438 9.35 -13.30 8.43
N PHE A 439 8.58 -14.23 8.96
CA PHE A 439 8.81 -15.67 8.80
C PHE A 439 8.87 -16.09 7.33
N GLY A 440 9.85 -16.88 6.97
CA GLY A 440 10.08 -17.38 5.62
C GLY A 440 10.76 -16.41 4.66
N VAL A 441 11.02 -15.19 5.11
CA VAL A 441 11.62 -14.14 4.27
C VAL A 441 13.13 -14.07 4.49
N ILE A 442 13.90 -14.16 3.41
CA ILE A 442 15.37 -14.13 3.43
C ILE A 442 15.86 -12.89 2.69
N PRO A 443 16.01 -11.74 3.37
CA PRO A 443 16.59 -10.56 2.75
C PRO A 443 18.09 -10.73 2.54
N GLU A 444 18.56 -10.25 1.39
CA GLU A 444 19.97 -10.12 1.08
C GLU A 444 20.25 -8.73 0.57
N ILE A 445 21.32 -8.10 1.05
CA ILE A 445 21.82 -6.84 0.53
C ILE A 445 22.98 -7.17 -0.41
N VAL A 446 22.90 -6.68 -1.64
CA VAL A 446 23.91 -6.93 -2.68
C VAL A 446 24.49 -5.62 -3.20
N ASP A 447 25.73 -5.68 -3.71
CA ASP A 447 26.34 -4.59 -4.46
C ASP A 447 25.78 -4.50 -5.89
N ALA A 448 26.30 -3.58 -6.69
CA ALA A 448 25.86 -3.38 -8.08
C ALA A 448 26.10 -4.59 -8.98
N GLU A 449 27.08 -5.42 -8.65
CA GLU A 449 27.45 -6.64 -9.37
C GLU A 449 26.71 -7.88 -8.85
N GLY A 450 25.90 -7.74 -7.80
CA GLY A 450 25.11 -8.83 -7.21
C GLY A 450 25.84 -9.64 -6.16
N LYS A 451 27.02 -9.20 -5.69
CA LYS A 451 27.71 -9.83 -4.58
C LYS A 451 26.98 -9.55 -3.27
N ILE A 452 26.75 -10.61 -2.50
CA ILE A 452 26.13 -10.50 -1.17
C ILE A 452 27.09 -9.80 -0.22
N LEU A 453 26.56 -8.79 0.50
CA LEU A 453 27.30 -8.01 1.48
C LEU A 453 26.88 -8.45 2.89
N ASP A 454 27.86 -8.82 3.71
CA ASP A 454 27.63 -9.28 5.08
C ASP A 454 27.75 -8.14 6.10
N GLY A 455 27.19 -8.37 7.29
CA GLY A 455 27.27 -7.44 8.42
C GLY A 455 26.54 -6.12 8.20
N ALA A 456 27.00 -5.07 8.89
CA ALA A 456 26.53 -3.70 8.68
C ALA A 456 26.95 -3.20 7.30
N THR A 457 25.99 -2.85 6.46
CA THR A 457 26.26 -2.52 5.05
C THR A 457 25.10 -1.76 4.41
N THR A 458 25.34 -1.22 3.24
CA THR A 458 24.32 -0.57 2.39
C THR A 458 24.42 -1.10 0.96
N GLY A 459 23.31 -1.37 0.33
CA GLY A 459 23.27 -1.85 -1.04
C GLY A 459 21.86 -1.99 -1.57
N ASN A 460 21.68 -2.88 -2.53
CA ASN A 460 20.38 -3.17 -3.13
C ASN A 460 19.73 -4.35 -2.40
N LEU A 461 18.43 -4.22 -2.11
CA LEU A 461 17.68 -5.26 -1.41
C LEU A 461 17.16 -6.31 -2.38
N CYS A 462 17.53 -7.55 -2.12
CA CYS A 462 16.98 -8.73 -2.78
C CYS A 462 16.32 -9.65 -1.75
N ILE A 463 15.41 -10.49 -2.20
CA ILE A 463 14.83 -11.59 -1.42
C ILE A 463 15.31 -12.91 -2.05
N ALA A 464 15.98 -13.72 -1.26
CA ALA A 464 16.71 -14.90 -1.76
C ALA A 464 15.81 -16.08 -2.10
N ASP A 465 14.63 -16.17 -1.50
CA ASP A 465 13.70 -17.28 -1.70
C ASP A 465 12.25 -16.82 -1.64
N SER A 466 11.36 -17.62 -2.19
CA SER A 466 9.93 -17.33 -2.29
C SER A 466 9.22 -17.44 -0.92
N TRP A 467 8.11 -16.74 -0.81
CA TRP A 467 7.15 -16.80 0.29
C TRP A 467 5.74 -16.97 -0.29
N PRO A 468 4.76 -17.47 0.48
CA PRO A 468 3.44 -17.80 -0.07
C PRO A 468 2.68 -16.66 -0.72
N GLY A 469 2.88 -15.43 -0.24
CA GLY A 469 2.20 -14.22 -0.75
C GLY A 469 2.85 -13.56 -1.97
N GLN A 470 3.95 -14.13 -2.50
CA GLN A 470 4.64 -13.57 -3.66
C GLN A 470 3.77 -13.58 -4.91
N MET A 471 3.83 -12.52 -5.71
CA MET A 471 3.18 -12.50 -7.01
C MET A 471 3.63 -13.68 -7.87
N ARG A 472 2.73 -14.18 -8.70
CA ARG A 472 3.01 -15.34 -9.57
C ARG A 472 3.59 -14.93 -10.91
N THR A 473 3.14 -13.81 -11.45
CA THR A 473 3.56 -13.31 -12.76
C THR A 473 3.05 -11.87 -12.98
N VAL A 474 3.46 -11.25 -14.07
CA VAL A 474 2.76 -10.14 -14.69
C VAL A 474 1.70 -10.69 -15.62
N TYR A 475 0.45 -10.27 -15.45
CA TYR A 475 -0.67 -10.76 -16.24
C TYR A 475 -0.41 -10.63 -17.74
N GLY A 476 -0.52 -11.75 -18.45
CA GLY A 476 -0.32 -11.81 -19.90
C GLY A 476 1.14 -11.67 -20.38
N ASP A 477 2.11 -11.50 -19.48
CA ASP A 477 3.51 -11.25 -19.86
C ASP A 477 4.50 -11.79 -18.80
N HIS A 478 4.68 -13.09 -18.77
CA HIS A 478 5.60 -13.75 -17.83
C HIS A 478 7.06 -13.35 -18.06
N GLN A 479 7.43 -13.07 -19.32
CA GLN A 479 8.79 -12.63 -19.62
C GLN A 479 9.09 -11.26 -18.99
N ARG A 480 8.12 -10.35 -18.98
CA ARG A 480 8.26 -9.05 -18.30
C ARG A 480 8.44 -9.22 -16.78
N PHE A 481 7.79 -10.20 -16.19
CA PHE A 481 8.00 -10.57 -14.78
C PHE A 481 9.45 -11.00 -14.52
N ILE A 482 9.98 -11.89 -15.35
CA ILE A 482 11.37 -12.36 -15.27
C ILE A 482 12.34 -11.20 -15.48
N ASP A 483 12.16 -10.41 -16.53
CA ASP A 483 13.04 -9.30 -16.88
C ASP A 483 13.06 -8.21 -15.79
N THR A 484 11.93 -7.93 -15.18
CA THR A 484 11.81 -6.89 -14.17
C THR A 484 12.44 -7.28 -12.83
N TYR A 485 12.23 -8.51 -12.37
CA TYR A 485 12.53 -8.89 -10.99
C TYR A 485 13.68 -9.89 -10.83
N PHE A 486 14.06 -10.62 -11.88
CA PHE A 486 15.05 -11.71 -11.79
C PHE A 486 16.25 -11.58 -12.72
N LYS A 487 16.20 -10.65 -13.66
CA LYS A 487 17.29 -10.48 -14.65
C LYS A 487 18.50 -9.74 -14.09
N THR A 488 18.27 -8.71 -13.28
CA THR A 488 19.34 -7.87 -12.73
C THR A 488 20.26 -8.67 -11.81
N TYR A 489 19.66 -9.48 -10.94
CA TYR A 489 20.40 -10.36 -10.02
C TYR A 489 19.87 -11.79 -10.17
N PRO A 490 20.47 -12.61 -11.05
CA PRO A 490 20.00 -13.97 -11.30
C PRO A 490 19.89 -14.82 -10.03
N GLY A 491 18.79 -15.54 -9.89
CA GLY A 491 18.52 -16.40 -8.74
C GLY A 491 17.96 -15.66 -7.51
N LYS A 492 17.67 -14.36 -7.62
CA LYS A 492 17.14 -13.52 -6.53
C LYS A 492 15.97 -12.67 -7.03
N TYR A 493 14.99 -12.46 -6.14
CA TYR A 493 13.97 -11.45 -6.38
C TYR A 493 14.55 -10.07 -6.05
N PHE A 494 14.67 -9.24 -7.06
CA PHE A 494 15.16 -7.86 -6.90
C PHE A 494 13.99 -6.93 -6.60
N THR A 495 14.02 -6.29 -5.43
CA THR A 495 12.93 -5.44 -4.95
C THR A 495 12.86 -4.06 -5.62
N GLY A 496 13.94 -3.61 -6.24
CA GLY A 496 14.09 -2.24 -6.73
C GLY A 496 14.29 -1.21 -5.62
N ASP A 497 14.45 -1.65 -4.37
CA ASP A 497 14.70 -0.78 -3.22
C ASP A 497 16.14 -0.89 -2.74
N GLY A 498 16.71 0.25 -2.35
CA GLY A 498 17.95 0.32 -1.59
C GLY A 498 17.71 0.03 -0.12
N CYS A 499 18.71 -0.51 0.55
CA CYS A 499 18.58 -0.90 1.95
C CYS A 499 19.92 -0.80 2.67
N ARG A 500 19.85 -0.41 3.93
CA ARG A 500 20.97 -0.48 4.87
C ARG A 500 20.63 -1.49 5.96
N ARG A 501 21.61 -2.29 6.35
CA ARG A 501 21.54 -3.12 7.55
C ARG A 501 22.52 -2.56 8.57
N ASP A 502 22.04 -2.33 9.79
CA ASP A 502 22.87 -1.80 10.86
C ASP A 502 23.60 -2.91 11.65
N GLU A 503 24.37 -2.53 12.66
CA GLU A 503 25.18 -3.44 13.47
C GLU A 503 24.33 -4.43 14.29
N ASP A 504 23.08 -4.07 14.59
CA ASP A 504 22.12 -4.94 15.27
C ASP A 504 21.37 -5.88 14.30
N GLY A 505 21.68 -5.81 13.00
CA GLY A 505 21.03 -6.59 11.95
C GLY A 505 19.67 -6.03 11.51
N TYR A 506 19.35 -4.80 11.85
CA TYR A 506 18.09 -4.15 11.48
C TYR A 506 18.16 -3.54 10.09
N TYR A 507 17.06 -3.69 9.35
CA TYR A 507 16.93 -3.22 7.97
C TYR A 507 16.29 -1.83 7.92
N TRP A 508 16.91 -0.95 7.14
CA TRP A 508 16.50 0.42 6.87
C TRP A 508 16.33 0.60 5.38
N ILE A 509 15.11 0.88 4.94
CA ILE A 509 14.86 1.12 3.53
C ILE A 509 15.32 2.53 3.19
N THR A 510 16.22 2.66 2.22
CA THR A 510 16.82 3.95 1.84
C THR A 510 16.12 4.63 0.66
N GLY A 511 15.17 3.96 0.03
CA GLY A 511 14.39 4.46 -1.09
C GLY A 511 14.52 3.57 -2.32
N ARG A 512 13.92 3.99 -3.43
CA ARG A 512 14.02 3.29 -4.71
C ARG A 512 15.46 3.35 -5.24
N VAL A 513 15.91 2.27 -5.87
CA VAL A 513 17.27 2.22 -6.46
C VAL A 513 17.46 3.27 -7.56
N ASP A 514 16.41 3.55 -8.34
CA ASP A 514 16.35 4.62 -9.32
C ASP A 514 16.32 6.03 -8.69
N ASP A 515 16.08 6.14 -7.38
CA ASP A 515 16.16 7.39 -6.60
C ASP A 515 17.48 7.51 -5.80
N VAL A 516 18.45 6.65 -6.07
CA VAL A 516 19.81 6.77 -5.55
C VAL A 516 20.59 7.79 -6.38
N ILE A 517 21.33 8.67 -5.71
CA ILE A 517 22.19 9.69 -6.33
C ILE A 517 23.66 9.41 -6.06
N ASN A 518 24.50 9.69 -7.04
CA ASN A 518 25.96 9.63 -6.92
C ASN A 518 26.55 11.04 -6.93
N VAL A 519 26.91 11.53 -5.76
CA VAL A 519 27.50 12.85 -5.59
C VAL A 519 28.99 12.72 -5.31
N SER A 520 29.83 13.18 -6.21
CA SER A 520 31.28 13.12 -6.06
C SER A 520 31.79 11.70 -5.70
N GLY A 521 31.20 10.67 -6.28
CA GLY A 521 31.55 9.27 -6.02
C GLY A 521 30.90 8.66 -4.76
N HIS A 522 30.11 9.43 -4.02
CA HIS A 522 29.34 8.93 -2.86
C HIS A 522 27.94 8.54 -3.31
N ARG A 523 27.63 7.26 -3.16
CA ARG A 523 26.28 6.73 -3.40
C ARG A 523 25.41 6.95 -2.17
N MET A 524 24.30 7.67 -2.33
CA MET A 524 23.38 7.93 -1.23
C MET A 524 21.93 7.85 -1.70
N GLY A 525 21.05 7.44 -0.80
CA GLY A 525 19.61 7.47 -1.03
C GLY A 525 19.06 8.89 -0.87
N THR A 526 18.12 9.26 -1.73
CA THR A 526 17.43 10.55 -1.60
C THR A 526 16.70 10.67 -0.26
N ALA A 527 16.20 9.55 0.28
CA ALA A 527 15.50 9.50 1.55
C ALA A 527 16.33 10.00 2.74
N GLU A 528 17.65 9.83 2.72
CA GLU A 528 18.53 10.33 3.79
C GLU A 528 18.53 11.86 3.84
N VAL A 529 18.64 12.50 2.68
CA VAL A 529 18.62 13.97 2.58
C VAL A 529 17.22 14.51 2.88
N GLU A 530 16.18 13.84 2.41
CA GLU A 530 14.79 14.18 2.71
C GLU A 530 14.51 14.14 4.23
N SER A 531 14.96 13.08 4.91
CA SER A 531 14.83 12.94 6.36
C SER A 531 15.54 14.06 7.11
N ALA A 532 16.76 14.40 6.69
CA ALA A 532 17.50 15.51 7.31
C ALA A 532 16.76 16.84 7.14
N LEU A 533 16.21 17.12 5.97
CA LEU A 533 15.45 18.35 5.72
C LEU A 533 14.17 18.40 6.56
N VAL A 534 13.43 17.31 6.65
CA VAL A 534 12.17 17.24 7.44
C VAL A 534 12.43 17.31 8.94
N ALA A 535 13.63 16.97 9.40
CA ALA A 535 14.05 17.17 10.79
C ALA A 535 14.13 18.65 11.20
N HIS A 536 14.22 19.56 10.23
CA HIS A 536 14.21 20.98 10.51
C HIS A 536 12.80 21.46 10.91
N PRO A 537 12.65 22.24 12.01
CA PRO A 537 11.33 22.61 12.55
C PRO A 537 10.42 23.36 11.57
N LYS A 538 10.99 24.03 10.58
CA LYS A 538 10.24 24.83 9.59
C LYS A 538 9.87 24.05 8.34
N VAL A 539 10.33 22.81 8.20
CA VAL A 539 10.08 21.97 7.02
C VAL A 539 9.00 20.97 7.32
N SER A 540 8.01 20.91 6.44
CA SER A 540 6.90 19.96 6.51
C SER A 540 7.14 18.71 5.67
N GLU A 541 7.57 18.91 4.43
CA GLU A 541 7.89 17.85 3.50
C GLU A 541 9.11 18.21 2.66
N ALA A 542 9.81 17.19 2.19
CA ALA A 542 10.89 17.35 1.24
C ALA A 542 10.92 16.19 0.27
N ALA A 543 11.29 16.47 -0.96
CA ALA A 543 11.61 15.46 -1.97
C ALA A 543 12.92 15.84 -2.65
N VAL A 544 13.80 14.87 -2.80
CA VAL A 544 15.14 15.07 -3.31
C VAL A 544 15.34 14.24 -4.57
N VAL A 545 15.97 14.84 -5.58
CA VAL A 545 16.37 14.16 -6.80
C VAL A 545 17.79 14.54 -7.18
N GLY A 546 18.45 13.65 -7.91
CA GLY A 546 19.72 14.00 -8.57
C GLY A 546 19.46 14.76 -9.86
N TYR A 547 20.37 15.66 -10.22
CA TYR A 547 20.38 16.34 -11.50
C TYR A 547 21.80 16.41 -12.05
N PRO A 548 22.01 16.54 -13.37
CA PRO A 548 23.34 16.63 -13.95
C PRO A 548 24.11 17.83 -13.39
N HIS A 549 25.35 17.59 -12.92
CA HIS A 549 26.23 18.63 -12.37
C HIS A 549 27.61 18.48 -12.93
N ASP A 550 28.16 19.56 -13.52
CA ASP A 550 29.41 19.53 -14.29
C ASP A 550 30.64 19.03 -13.51
N ILE A 551 30.69 19.29 -12.20
CA ILE A 551 31.82 18.92 -11.35
C ILE A 551 31.59 17.63 -10.59
N LYS A 552 30.37 17.44 -10.05
CA LYS A 552 30.03 16.34 -9.12
C LYS A 552 29.51 15.09 -9.83
N GLY A 553 29.27 15.17 -11.14
CA GLY A 553 28.52 14.18 -11.89
C GLY A 553 27.02 14.32 -11.66
N GLN A 554 26.58 14.19 -10.43
CA GLN A 554 25.23 14.54 -10.01
C GLN A 554 25.26 15.55 -8.85
N GLY A 555 24.40 16.54 -8.93
CA GLY A 555 24.08 17.46 -7.85
C GLY A 555 22.78 17.06 -7.14
N ILE A 556 22.55 17.64 -6.00
CA ILE A 556 21.37 17.41 -5.16
C ILE A 556 20.39 18.56 -5.33
N TYR A 557 19.20 18.24 -5.84
CA TYR A 557 18.10 19.19 -5.97
C TYR A 557 17.01 18.81 -4.95
N ALA A 558 16.74 19.71 -4.02
CA ALA A 558 15.74 19.51 -2.98
C ALA A 558 14.52 20.39 -3.23
N TYR A 559 13.35 19.77 -3.23
CA TYR A 559 12.05 20.45 -3.22
C TYR A 559 11.51 20.42 -1.80
N VAL A 560 11.21 21.59 -1.25
CA VAL A 560 10.86 21.74 0.18
C VAL A 560 9.52 22.44 0.32
N THR A 561 8.62 21.82 1.07
CA THR A 561 7.37 22.44 1.54
C THR A 561 7.53 22.83 2.99
N LEU A 562 7.26 24.09 3.30
CA LEU A 562 7.41 24.66 4.65
C LEU A 562 6.18 24.37 5.52
N MET A 563 6.39 24.45 6.83
CA MET A 563 5.31 24.44 7.81
C MET A 563 4.39 25.65 7.59
N ALA A 564 3.13 25.50 7.97
CA ALA A 564 2.14 26.58 7.86
C ALA A 564 2.60 27.85 8.60
N GLY A 565 2.52 28.99 7.92
CA GLY A 565 2.96 30.29 8.47
C GLY A 565 4.43 30.64 8.25
N GLU A 566 5.25 29.69 7.84
CA GLU A 566 6.65 29.95 7.47
C GLU A 566 6.75 30.55 6.07
N LYS A 567 7.75 31.42 5.88
CA LYS A 567 7.98 32.12 4.61
C LYS A 567 9.24 31.60 3.91
N PRO A 568 9.19 31.41 2.60
CA PRO A 568 10.37 31.06 1.82
C PRO A 568 11.31 32.29 1.72
N THR A 569 12.45 32.19 2.39
CA THR A 569 13.48 33.25 2.37
C THR A 569 14.82 32.67 1.95
N GLU A 570 15.72 33.53 1.44
CA GLU A 570 17.06 33.12 1.07
C GLU A 570 17.89 32.71 2.31
N GLU A 571 17.63 33.35 3.45
CA GLU A 571 18.24 33.01 4.74
C GLU A 571 17.86 31.59 5.15
N LEU A 572 16.59 31.23 5.02
CA LEU A 572 16.10 29.88 5.35
C LEU A 572 16.70 28.84 4.38
N ARG A 573 16.85 29.17 3.10
CA ARG A 573 17.51 28.27 2.12
C ARG A 573 18.94 27.94 2.55
N LYS A 574 19.71 28.96 2.93
CA LYS A 574 21.08 28.78 3.44
C LYS A 574 21.11 28.01 4.75
N GLU A 575 20.17 28.29 5.65
CA GLU A 575 20.02 27.56 6.91
C GLU A 575 19.77 26.07 6.69
N LEU A 576 18.91 25.72 5.73
CA LEU A 576 18.60 24.32 5.40
C LEU A 576 19.83 23.61 4.80
N VAL A 577 20.61 24.27 3.96
CA VAL A 577 21.86 23.69 3.43
C VAL A 577 22.83 23.36 4.57
N GLN A 578 23.03 24.30 5.50
CA GLN A 578 23.90 24.08 6.66
C GLN A 578 23.33 23.02 7.62
N TRP A 579 22.02 22.96 7.75
CA TRP A 579 21.34 21.93 8.53
C TRP A 579 21.61 20.52 8.01
N VAL A 580 21.44 20.28 6.71
CA VAL A 580 21.75 18.99 6.09
C VAL A 580 23.24 18.66 6.20
N ARG A 581 24.09 19.66 6.01
CA ARG A 581 25.54 19.51 6.17
C ARG A 581 25.92 19.06 7.57
N LYS A 582 25.27 19.58 8.59
CA LYS A 582 25.47 19.20 9.99
C LYS A 582 24.92 17.78 10.28
N GLU A 583 23.73 17.47 9.77
CA GLU A 583 23.05 16.19 10.05
C GLU A 583 23.69 14.99 9.35
N ILE A 584 24.15 15.16 8.11
CA ILE A 584 24.70 14.07 7.29
C ILE A 584 26.19 14.28 6.98
N GLY A 585 26.52 15.45 6.49
CA GLY A 585 27.87 15.76 6.05
C GLY A 585 27.89 16.67 4.82
N PRO A 586 29.08 17.26 4.51
CA PRO A 586 29.21 18.22 3.41
C PRO A 586 28.81 17.67 2.03
N PHE A 587 29.05 16.38 1.78
CA PHE A 587 28.75 15.73 0.50
C PHE A 587 27.24 15.61 0.22
N ALA A 588 26.42 15.65 1.25
CA ALA A 588 24.97 15.56 1.16
C ALA A 588 24.26 16.91 1.07
N SER A 589 25.02 18.01 1.08
CA SER A 589 24.46 19.35 1.02
C SER A 589 23.70 19.59 -0.29
N PRO A 590 22.43 20.03 -0.25
CA PRO A 590 21.70 20.39 -1.45
C PRO A 590 22.40 21.50 -2.23
N ASP A 591 22.57 21.30 -3.54
CA ASP A 591 23.08 22.33 -4.45
C ASP A 591 22.00 23.36 -4.79
N LEU A 592 20.78 22.88 -4.94
CA LEU A 592 19.61 23.69 -5.21
C LEU A 592 18.48 23.31 -4.24
N ILE A 593 17.83 24.31 -3.68
CA ILE A 593 16.61 24.18 -2.87
C ILE A 593 15.52 25.02 -3.50
N GLN A 594 14.41 24.39 -3.85
CA GLN A 594 13.21 25.05 -4.34
C GLN A 594 12.11 24.92 -3.30
N PHE A 595 11.58 26.05 -2.82
CA PHE A 595 10.37 26.04 -2.01
C PHE A 595 9.14 25.89 -2.89
N SER A 596 8.22 25.03 -2.50
CA SER A 596 6.98 24.76 -3.20
C SER A 596 5.83 24.64 -2.22
N PRO A 597 4.62 25.11 -2.57
CA PRO A 597 3.44 24.94 -1.72
C PRO A 597 3.02 23.48 -1.56
N GLY A 598 3.47 22.60 -2.45
CA GLY A 598 3.21 21.17 -2.41
C GLY A 598 4.15 20.41 -3.31
N LEU A 599 4.12 19.08 -3.21
CA LEU A 599 4.89 18.16 -4.05
C LEU A 599 3.95 17.41 -5.01
N PRO A 600 4.42 17.02 -6.21
CA PRO A 600 3.61 16.24 -7.13
C PRO A 600 3.41 14.84 -6.54
N LYS A 601 2.19 14.54 -6.19
CA LYS A 601 1.80 13.27 -5.57
C LYS A 601 0.77 12.55 -6.41
N THR A 602 0.82 11.24 -6.37
CA THR A 602 -0.32 10.44 -6.76
C THR A 602 -1.48 10.70 -5.82
N ARG A 603 -2.67 10.31 -6.22
CA ARG A 603 -3.86 10.42 -5.37
C ARG A 603 -3.80 9.54 -4.12
N SER A 604 -2.87 8.59 -4.07
CA SER A 604 -2.53 7.84 -2.85
C SER A 604 -1.53 8.54 -1.94
N GLY A 605 -1.05 9.72 -2.32
CA GLY A 605 -0.08 10.50 -1.55
C GLY A 605 1.39 10.18 -1.85
N LYS A 606 1.67 9.26 -2.77
CA LYS A 606 3.05 8.91 -3.14
C LYS A 606 3.67 10.02 -4.00
N ILE A 607 4.85 10.49 -3.62
CA ILE A 607 5.59 11.52 -4.36
C ILE A 607 6.04 10.96 -5.72
N MET A 608 5.77 11.70 -6.77
CA MET A 608 6.13 11.36 -8.13
C MET A 608 7.52 11.93 -8.49
N ARG A 609 8.58 11.34 -7.92
CA ARG A 609 9.96 11.81 -8.09
C ARG A 609 10.40 11.87 -9.55
N ARG A 610 9.82 11.05 -10.41
CA ARG A 610 10.07 11.09 -11.84
C ARG A 610 9.77 12.47 -12.45
N ILE A 611 8.68 13.10 -12.04
CA ILE A 611 8.31 14.46 -12.49
C ILE A 611 9.33 15.47 -11.96
N LEU A 612 9.66 15.39 -10.67
CA LEU A 612 10.65 16.28 -10.04
C LEU A 612 12.03 16.17 -10.71
N ARG A 613 12.44 14.94 -11.04
CA ARG A 613 13.72 14.70 -11.74
C ARG A 613 13.75 15.35 -13.11
N LYS A 614 12.69 15.19 -13.90
CA LYS A 614 12.59 15.83 -15.21
C LYS A 614 12.63 17.36 -15.15
N ILE A 615 11.97 17.95 -14.14
CA ILE A 615 12.04 19.38 -13.89
C ILE A 615 13.47 19.79 -13.49
N ALA A 616 14.14 19.03 -12.65
CA ALA A 616 15.51 19.28 -12.23
C ALA A 616 16.52 19.14 -13.38
N GLU A 617 16.23 18.29 -14.37
CA GLU A 617 17.01 18.08 -15.57
C GLU A 617 16.66 19.06 -16.71
N ASP A 618 15.74 20.00 -16.46
CA ASP A 618 15.19 20.97 -17.43
C ASP A 618 14.48 20.31 -18.64
N GLU A 619 13.93 19.09 -18.43
CA GLU A 619 13.20 18.27 -19.41
C GLU A 619 11.69 18.24 -19.18
N PHE A 620 11.08 19.37 -18.88
CA PHE A 620 9.66 19.43 -18.50
C PHE A 620 8.68 19.43 -19.69
N GLY A 621 9.17 19.42 -20.92
CA GLY A 621 8.31 19.31 -22.12
C GLY A 621 7.62 17.96 -22.29
N ASN A 622 8.13 16.91 -21.66
CA ASN A 622 7.54 15.57 -21.61
C ASN A 622 7.70 14.95 -20.24
N LEU A 623 6.74 15.19 -19.38
CA LEU A 623 6.73 14.67 -18.01
C LEU A 623 6.28 13.20 -17.90
N GLY A 624 5.92 12.57 -19.02
CA GLY A 624 5.39 11.21 -19.04
C GLY A 624 3.96 11.13 -18.51
N ASP A 625 3.56 9.99 -18.00
CA ASP A 625 2.19 9.79 -17.48
C ASP A 625 1.94 10.64 -16.22
N THR A 626 1.08 11.64 -16.36
CA THR A 626 0.61 12.52 -15.28
C THR A 626 -0.83 12.21 -14.85
N SER A 627 -1.43 11.17 -15.41
CA SER A 627 -2.85 10.83 -15.19
C SER A 627 -3.18 10.48 -13.72
N THR A 628 -2.17 10.11 -12.94
CA THR A 628 -2.33 9.74 -11.53
C THR A 628 -2.10 10.90 -10.56
N LEU A 629 -1.78 12.10 -11.05
CA LEU A 629 -1.57 13.28 -10.21
C LEU A 629 -2.83 13.67 -9.44
N ALA A 630 -2.64 13.95 -8.15
CA ALA A 630 -3.71 14.44 -7.29
C ALA A 630 -4.08 15.89 -7.62
N ASP A 631 -3.07 16.72 -7.86
CA ASP A 631 -3.20 18.14 -8.20
C ASP A 631 -2.20 18.51 -9.32
N PRO A 632 -2.66 18.65 -10.56
CA PRO A 632 -1.79 19.06 -11.66
C PRO A 632 -1.21 20.47 -11.52
N ALA A 633 -1.88 21.39 -10.80
CA ALA A 633 -1.43 22.77 -10.65
C ALA A 633 -0.10 22.89 -9.92
N VAL A 634 0.23 21.91 -9.06
CA VAL A 634 1.54 21.82 -8.37
C VAL A 634 2.68 21.71 -9.37
N VAL A 635 2.46 21.00 -10.48
CA VAL A 635 3.50 20.81 -11.51
C VAL A 635 3.80 22.13 -12.22
N ASP A 636 2.78 22.91 -12.53
CA ASP A 636 2.97 24.22 -13.16
C ASP A 636 3.76 25.17 -12.25
N ASP A 637 3.45 25.18 -10.97
CA ASP A 637 4.21 25.96 -9.98
C ASP A 637 5.67 25.52 -9.93
N LEU A 638 5.93 24.22 -9.88
CA LEU A 638 7.29 23.67 -9.83
C LEU A 638 8.11 24.02 -11.08
N VAL A 639 7.51 23.94 -12.26
CA VAL A 639 8.15 24.31 -13.52
C VAL A 639 8.46 25.81 -13.57
N ASN A 640 7.49 26.64 -13.17
CA ASN A 640 7.63 28.09 -13.24
C ASN A 640 8.68 28.63 -12.25
N ASN A 641 8.81 28.02 -11.09
CA ASN A 641 9.70 28.46 -10.01
C ASN A 641 11.00 27.64 -9.90
N ARG A 642 11.32 26.82 -10.91
CA ARG A 642 12.53 25.98 -10.90
C ARG A 642 13.82 26.78 -10.74
N GLN A 643 14.75 26.24 -9.97
CA GLN A 643 15.99 26.92 -9.60
C GLN A 643 17.15 26.68 -10.58
N ASN A 644 16.99 25.76 -11.52
CA ASN A 644 17.96 25.41 -12.55
C ASN A 644 17.79 26.22 -13.84
N LYS A 645 17.03 27.29 -13.83
CA LYS A 645 16.96 28.23 -14.97
C LYS A 645 18.37 28.76 -15.26
N LYS A 646 18.91 28.47 -16.44
CA LYS A 646 20.17 29.05 -16.86
C LYS A 646 20.02 30.56 -16.84
N ALA A 647 20.87 31.25 -16.08
CA ALA A 647 20.97 32.68 -16.14
C ALA A 647 21.43 33.04 -17.56
N GLY A 648 20.53 33.54 -18.42
CA GLY A 648 20.84 34.01 -19.74
C GLY A 648 20.09 33.36 -20.90
N ALA A 649 18.76 33.31 -20.84
CA ALA A 649 17.94 33.26 -22.05
C ALA A 649 16.87 34.38 -21.90
N GLY A 650 17.37 35.60 -21.86
CA GLY A 650 16.59 36.82 -21.81
C GLY A 650 17.28 37.86 -22.66
N ALA A 651 16.96 37.92 -23.94
CA ALA A 651 16.95 39.12 -24.77
C ALA A 651 15.98 38.86 -25.94
#